data_586bbc62bb1ab716b9cfb42d4ca78a29
#
_entry.id   586bbc62bb1ab716b9cfb42d4ca78a29
#
_cell.length_a   1.000
_cell.length_b   1.000
_cell.length_c   1.000
_cell.angle_alpha   90.00
_cell.angle_beta   90.00
_cell.angle_gamma   90.00
#
_symmetry.space_group_name_H-M   'P 1'
#
loop_
_entity.id
_entity.type
_entity.pdbx_description
1 polymer ?
#
loop_
_entity_poly.entity_id
_entity_poly.type
_entity_poly.pdbx_seq_one_letter_code
_entity_poly.pdbx_strand_id
1 'polypeptide(L)'
;MFSMFGTSIWHTKAATHSAAPAVYVSPQNIPASDIISIDWSPVQTPPYTYWAVHNWNAGGEAGGYAGFQQQSGFDENGKRTLHFALWDPISSKEAIKAEYLSPNSQAGPFGGEGTGMKVQTTYGWKDYNWYTMTMRSWQENGHTKFGQWMKDVTKNKWHQIAIMDFPVANVAFNHGLGMFQEDWADSGQNVREARLKNGYSRKLVDKQWSSWNNQSISGTHDNTYQYDGGSTSEYVWVKAGGNTQSTIGAGKIFTLNQPTQPEIGKLDFDIQSIYYENEKLNVSWKLKENSTPQFKGKIEIYNNENMTGQPINVINDIKSYQNGISQSISLPTNAYAKIVLTDIFDQTVEKKVQIKNESPNIFEGNEFAWSLKGIGDFEFAKVNLNKSTEEMQINLKAGVPHDYFDSTYASIKVQNTSGKVVYNKEIYGNKQQNAESQKVPVKVGDYIELTHLEGVHRATLTNVDNSKQESFGKKAIYEVTKEGLKKVEKMPEATILEGNKFAWSLKGYSDREIAKVDYDKTVEEMKVKLEAGVPHSYFASTYASIKVQNSSGNVLYNKEIVGNKQQNAESQTVPVKVGDYIEFTHIEGEATKEKTRATLINLENNKNETIGKTARYQVTKEGLKKVETMPETTVLDGNHFGWSFKGYSDREIAKVDYNKTTEKMQVNLEAGVPHSYFNNTYASITVKNSTGSILYNKGIVGNRQQTAESQTVPVKVGDYIEFTHIEGEAVKEKTRAILINLENNKQEYMGKKRTYQVTSTGLNKIE
;
A
#
# COMPACT_ATOMS: atom_id res chain seq x y z
N MET A 1 -9.83 -56.85 -45.38
CA MET A 1 -10.82 -56.12 -44.58
C MET A 1 -10.09 -55.33 -43.48
N PHE A 2 -9.18 -54.43 -43.87
CA PHE A 2 -8.39 -53.60 -42.97
C PHE A 2 -8.01 -52.29 -43.67
N SER A 3 -8.99 -51.52 -44.08
CA SER A 3 -8.69 -50.23 -44.71
C SER A 3 -9.68 -49.14 -44.38
N MET A 4 -10.31 -49.19 -43.21
CA MET A 4 -11.31 -48.18 -42.85
C MET A 4 -11.07 -47.42 -41.55
N PHE A 5 -9.90 -47.47 -40.94
CA PHE A 5 -9.64 -46.72 -39.71
C PHE A 5 -8.59 -45.59 -39.84
N GLY A 6 -8.15 -45.35 -41.07
CA GLY A 6 -7.09 -44.34 -41.29
C GLY A 6 -7.56 -42.94 -41.68
N THR A 7 -8.80 -42.74 -42.05
CA THR A 7 -9.22 -41.48 -42.69
C THR A 7 -9.92 -40.46 -41.77
N SER A 8 -10.39 -40.88 -40.61
CA SER A 8 -11.08 -39.95 -39.71
C SER A 8 -10.15 -39.18 -38.79
N ILE A 9 -8.89 -39.57 -38.66
CA ILE A 9 -7.91 -38.92 -37.80
C ILE A 9 -7.28 -37.69 -38.47
N TRP A 10 -7.31 -37.66 -39.81
CA TRP A 10 -6.64 -36.58 -40.53
C TRP A 10 -7.49 -35.31 -40.70
N HIS A 11 -8.82 -35.41 -40.69
CA HIS A 11 -9.68 -34.22 -40.81
C HIS A 11 -9.77 -33.38 -39.54
N THR A 12 -9.58 -34.00 -38.37
CA THR A 12 -9.57 -33.23 -37.12
C THR A 12 -8.24 -32.51 -36.86
N LYS A 13 -7.13 -32.94 -37.48
CA LYS A 13 -5.85 -32.25 -37.34
C LYS A 13 -5.69 -31.04 -38.24
N ALA A 14 -6.30 -31.05 -39.43
CA ALA A 14 -6.22 -29.92 -40.37
C ALA A 14 -7.01 -28.70 -39.85
N ALA A 15 -8.14 -28.95 -39.15
CA ALA A 15 -8.93 -27.87 -38.54
C ALA A 15 -8.30 -27.21 -37.32
N THR A 16 -7.27 -27.83 -36.71
CA THR A 16 -6.62 -27.32 -35.48
C THR A 16 -5.43 -26.40 -35.73
N HIS A 17 -5.12 -26.09 -36.99
CA HIS A 17 -3.92 -25.34 -37.35
C HIS A 17 -4.19 -24.06 -38.16
N SER A 18 -5.42 -23.60 -38.31
CA SER A 18 -5.70 -22.33 -38.94
C SER A 18 -5.60 -21.17 -37.94
N ALA A 19 -5.18 -20.01 -38.44
CA ALA A 19 -5.13 -18.78 -37.64
C ALA A 19 -6.54 -18.27 -37.33
N ALA A 20 -6.73 -17.64 -36.19
CA ALA A 20 -7.91 -16.85 -35.93
C ALA A 20 -7.92 -15.58 -36.79
N PRO A 21 -9.11 -15.05 -37.12
CA PRO A 21 -9.20 -13.78 -37.85
C PRO A 21 -8.42 -12.67 -37.16
N ALA A 22 -7.69 -11.87 -37.91
CA ALA A 22 -7.15 -10.61 -37.42
C ALA A 22 -8.31 -9.63 -37.20
N VAL A 23 -8.29 -8.91 -36.08
CA VAL A 23 -9.32 -7.92 -35.74
C VAL A 23 -8.69 -6.55 -35.68
N TYR A 24 -9.31 -5.58 -36.30
CA TYR A 24 -8.87 -4.19 -36.40
C TYR A 24 -9.84 -3.28 -35.63
N VAL A 25 -9.29 -2.38 -34.80
CA VAL A 25 -10.05 -1.31 -34.17
C VAL A 25 -9.48 0.01 -34.66
N SER A 26 -10.27 0.77 -35.40
CA SER A 26 -9.80 1.97 -36.09
C SER A 26 -10.57 3.19 -35.60
N PRO A 27 -9.91 4.14 -34.94
CA PRO A 27 -10.53 5.40 -34.59
C PRO A 27 -10.85 6.23 -35.84
N GLN A 28 -11.95 6.98 -35.77
CA GLN A 28 -12.45 7.73 -36.92
C GLN A 28 -11.98 9.19 -36.87
N ASN A 29 -11.62 9.74 -38.05
CA ASN A 29 -11.31 11.17 -38.24
C ASN A 29 -10.18 11.70 -37.35
N ILE A 30 -9.10 10.95 -37.21
CA ILE A 30 -7.96 11.34 -36.43
C ILE A 30 -6.98 12.17 -37.26
N PRO A 31 -6.63 13.39 -36.84
CA PRO A 31 -5.67 14.24 -37.54
C PRO A 31 -4.23 13.75 -37.36
N ALA A 32 -3.32 14.25 -38.22
CA ALA A 32 -1.89 14.04 -38.05
C ALA A 32 -1.46 14.46 -36.63
N SER A 33 -0.71 13.61 -35.96
CA SER A 33 -0.44 13.69 -34.52
C SER A 33 1.03 13.46 -34.18
N ASP A 34 1.50 14.10 -33.12
CA ASP A 34 2.83 13.85 -32.57
C ASP A 34 2.83 12.94 -31.35
N ILE A 35 1.67 12.75 -30.72
CA ILE A 35 1.47 11.77 -29.64
C ILE A 35 0.21 10.96 -29.93
N ILE A 36 0.30 9.65 -29.71
CA ILE A 36 -0.83 8.73 -29.67
C ILE A 36 -0.75 7.90 -28.38
N SER A 37 -1.89 7.70 -27.72
CA SER A 37 -1.95 7.02 -26.42
C SER A 37 -3.25 6.22 -26.31
N ILE A 38 -3.20 5.04 -25.73
CA ILE A 38 -4.38 4.21 -25.48
C ILE A 38 -4.15 3.31 -24.28
N ASP A 39 -5.22 3.03 -23.55
CA ASP A 39 -5.25 2.00 -22.51
C ASP A 39 -5.70 0.67 -23.10
N TRP A 40 -4.98 -0.37 -22.77
CA TRP A 40 -5.22 -1.75 -23.18
C TRP A 40 -5.27 -2.66 -21.96
N SER A 41 -6.19 -3.63 -21.97
CA SER A 41 -6.29 -4.68 -20.96
C SER A 41 -6.51 -6.04 -21.61
N PRO A 42 -5.61 -7.01 -21.39
CA PRO A 42 -5.78 -8.38 -21.88
C PRO A 42 -6.82 -9.12 -21.05
N VAL A 43 -7.59 -9.98 -21.70
CA VAL A 43 -8.63 -10.81 -21.05
C VAL A 43 -8.37 -12.29 -21.28
N GLN A 44 -8.19 -12.68 -22.55
CA GLN A 44 -7.81 -14.04 -22.95
C GLN A 44 -6.58 -13.96 -23.84
N THR A 45 -5.49 -14.56 -23.38
CA THR A 45 -4.15 -14.34 -23.92
C THR A 45 -3.49 -15.65 -24.35
N PRO A 46 -4.00 -16.32 -25.39
CA PRO A 46 -3.39 -17.54 -25.88
C PRO A 46 -2.00 -17.26 -26.48
N PRO A 47 -1.15 -18.30 -26.58
CA PRO A 47 0.12 -18.20 -27.28
C PRO A 47 -0.03 -17.65 -28.71
N TYR A 48 1.06 -17.08 -29.21
CA TYR A 48 1.18 -16.58 -30.58
C TYR A 48 0.19 -15.47 -30.94
N THR A 49 -0.19 -14.66 -29.94
CA THR A 49 -1.08 -13.52 -30.16
C THR A 49 -0.34 -12.21 -30.03
N TYR A 50 -0.58 -11.33 -31.00
CA TYR A 50 -0.09 -9.97 -31.00
C TYR A 50 -1.26 -8.99 -30.88
N TRP A 51 -1.13 -8.03 -29.98
CA TRP A 51 -1.99 -6.87 -29.85
C TRP A 51 -1.16 -5.62 -30.14
N ALA A 52 -1.11 -5.23 -31.42
CA ALA A 52 -0.52 -3.97 -31.84
C ALA A 52 -1.49 -2.84 -31.48
N VAL A 53 -1.44 -2.33 -30.29
CA VAL A 53 -2.38 -1.32 -29.77
C VAL A 53 -2.22 0.03 -30.47
N HIS A 54 -1.08 0.25 -31.12
CA HIS A 54 -0.82 1.32 -32.05
C HIS A 54 -0.28 0.77 -33.35
N ASN A 55 -0.96 1.09 -34.44
CA ASN A 55 -0.51 0.92 -35.81
C ASN A 55 -0.63 2.28 -36.49
N TRP A 56 0.30 2.65 -37.34
CA TRP A 56 0.32 3.94 -38.04
C TRP A 56 1.06 3.85 -39.36
N ASN A 57 0.71 4.75 -40.31
CA ASN A 57 1.38 4.98 -41.58
C ASN A 57 1.64 3.71 -42.40
N ALA A 58 0.81 2.67 -42.30
CA ALA A 58 1.01 1.41 -43.01
C ALA A 58 1.13 1.67 -44.52
N GLY A 59 2.22 1.19 -45.13
CA GLY A 59 2.57 1.41 -46.53
C GLY A 59 3.11 2.81 -46.87
N GLY A 60 3.27 3.68 -45.85
CA GLY A 60 3.83 5.03 -45.98
C GLY A 60 5.16 5.21 -45.27
N GLU A 61 5.70 6.43 -45.35
CA GLU A 61 6.97 6.78 -44.67
C GLU A 61 6.83 6.62 -43.16
N ALA A 62 7.78 5.96 -42.51
CA ALA A 62 7.79 5.56 -41.13
C ALA A 62 6.55 4.78 -40.67
N GLY A 63 6.05 3.90 -41.53
CA GLY A 63 5.06 2.92 -41.14
C GLY A 63 5.56 2.13 -39.92
N GLY A 64 4.70 1.87 -38.95
CA GLY A 64 5.10 1.18 -37.75
C GLY A 64 3.96 0.67 -36.90
N TYR A 65 4.32 -0.13 -35.90
CA TYR A 65 3.37 -0.63 -34.93
C TYR A 65 4.05 -0.83 -33.56
N ALA A 66 3.25 -0.73 -32.51
CA ALA A 66 3.70 -0.95 -31.14
C ALA A 66 2.60 -1.64 -30.32
N GLY A 67 3.00 -2.56 -29.42
CA GLY A 67 2.01 -3.27 -28.63
C GLY A 67 2.57 -4.37 -27.75
N PHE A 68 1.71 -5.34 -27.48
CA PHE A 68 1.90 -6.43 -26.54
C PHE A 68 1.85 -7.76 -27.27
N GLN A 69 2.68 -8.70 -26.89
CA GLN A 69 2.72 -10.02 -27.53
C GLN A 69 2.82 -11.13 -26.47
N GLN A 70 1.97 -12.14 -26.60
CA GLN A 70 2.11 -13.43 -25.97
C GLN A 70 2.89 -14.35 -26.92
N GLN A 71 4.08 -14.74 -26.52
CA GLN A 71 4.95 -15.66 -27.26
C GLN A 71 4.41 -17.12 -27.15
N SER A 72 5.26 -18.10 -27.33
CA SER A 72 4.93 -19.50 -27.12
C SER A 72 4.60 -19.80 -25.64
N GLY A 73 3.59 -20.61 -25.38
CA GLY A 73 3.15 -20.98 -24.04
C GLY A 73 2.19 -19.98 -23.41
N PHE A 74 1.67 -20.32 -22.22
CA PHE A 74 0.68 -19.52 -21.48
C PHE A 74 1.26 -18.84 -20.23
N ASP A 75 2.55 -19.03 -19.95
CA ASP A 75 3.17 -18.47 -18.76
C ASP A 75 3.48 -16.96 -18.89
N GLU A 76 3.55 -16.27 -17.76
CA GLU A 76 3.83 -14.84 -17.67
C GLU A 76 5.33 -14.54 -17.74
N ASN A 77 6.20 -15.54 -17.53
CA ASN A 77 7.63 -15.36 -17.37
C ASN A 77 8.37 -15.50 -18.70
N GLY A 78 8.90 -14.39 -19.23
CA GLY A 78 9.69 -14.36 -20.44
C GLY A 78 8.92 -14.56 -21.75
N LYS A 79 7.61 -14.84 -21.66
CA LYS A 79 6.73 -15.06 -22.83
C LYS A 79 5.82 -13.87 -23.13
N ARG A 80 5.68 -12.93 -22.19
CA ARG A 80 4.90 -11.71 -22.32
C ARG A 80 5.84 -10.53 -22.57
N THR A 81 5.72 -9.99 -23.77
CA THR A 81 6.66 -8.98 -24.28
C THR A 81 5.94 -7.73 -24.78
N LEU A 82 6.68 -6.63 -24.88
CA LEU A 82 6.30 -5.43 -25.59
C LEU A 82 7.06 -5.42 -26.92
N HIS A 83 6.44 -4.88 -27.95
CA HIS A 83 7.02 -4.73 -29.28
C HIS A 83 6.91 -3.29 -29.76
N PHE A 84 7.89 -2.87 -30.54
CA PHE A 84 7.90 -1.64 -31.30
C PHE A 84 8.67 -1.88 -32.60
N ALA A 85 8.04 -1.65 -33.73
CA ALA A 85 8.64 -1.86 -35.04
C ALA A 85 8.41 -0.67 -35.97
N LEU A 86 9.40 -0.38 -36.81
CA LEU A 86 9.34 0.58 -37.92
C LEU A 86 9.85 -0.08 -39.17
N TRP A 87 9.11 0.05 -40.27
CA TRP A 87 9.57 -0.35 -41.60
C TRP A 87 10.69 0.58 -42.07
N ASP A 88 11.57 0.04 -42.93
CA ASP A 88 12.67 0.80 -43.53
C ASP A 88 12.16 2.06 -44.25
N PRO A 89 12.93 3.16 -44.22
CA PRO A 89 12.56 4.39 -44.91
C PRO A 89 12.33 4.19 -46.40
N ILE A 90 11.35 4.84 -46.93
CA ILE A 90 11.05 4.88 -48.38
C ILE A 90 11.95 5.92 -49.05
N SER A 91 12.13 7.09 -48.42
CA SER A 91 12.84 8.25 -48.98
C SER A 91 14.31 8.33 -48.56
N SER A 92 14.81 7.45 -47.73
CA SER A 92 16.21 7.38 -47.31
C SER A 92 16.78 5.98 -47.46
N LYS A 93 18.09 5.89 -47.66
CA LYS A 93 18.82 4.61 -47.59
C LYS A 93 19.56 4.39 -46.28
N GLU A 94 19.52 5.36 -45.37
CA GLU A 94 20.09 5.24 -44.06
C GLU A 94 19.23 4.29 -43.21
N ALA A 95 19.88 3.43 -42.43
CA ALA A 95 19.18 2.48 -41.57
C ALA A 95 18.62 3.15 -40.31
N ILE A 96 17.50 2.67 -39.85
CA ILE A 96 16.92 3.00 -38.54
C ILE A 96 17.91 2.58 -37.43
N LYS A 97 18.07 3.41 -36.40
CA LYS A 97 18.92 3.11 -35.24
C LYS A 97 18.10 3.10 -33.95
N ALA A 98 18.42 2.18 -33.05
CA ALA A 98 17.91 2.24 -31.70
C ALA A 98 18.78 3.21 -30.88
N GLU A 99 18.25 4.39 -30.57
CA GLU A 99 18.96 5.41 -29.76
C GLU A 99 18.93 5.06 -28.27
N TYR A 100 17.81 4.52 -27.80
CA TYR A 100 17.64 4.07 -26.44
C TYR A 100 16.90 2.75 -26.37
N LEU A 101 17.36 1.87 -25.50
CA LEU A 101 16.74 0.60 -25.16
C LEU A 101 16.66 0.46 -23.64
N SER A 102 15.50 0.10 -23.10
CA SER A 102 15.39 -0.25 -21.68
C SER A 102 16.19 -1.53 -21.34
N PRO A 103 16.55 -1.79 -20.08
CA PRO A 103 17.45 -2.88 -19.70
C PRO A 103 17.05 -4.28 -20.18
N ASN A 104 15.75 -4.53 -20.39
CA ASN A 104 15.23 -5.82 -20.84
C ASN A 104 14.81 -5.82 -22.31
N SER A 105 15.34 -4.88 -23.09
CA SER A 105 15.01 -4.68 -24.51
C SER A 105 16.13 -5.14 -25.42
N GLN A 106 15.75 -5.67 -26.58
CA GLN A 106 16.65 -6.02 -27.65
C GLN A 106 16.14 -5.43 -28.95
N ALA A 107 17.04 -4.84 -29.74
CA ALA A 107 16.73 -4.35 -31.08
C ALA A 107 17.36 -5.26 -32.14
N GLY A 108 16.68 -5.40 -33.25
CA GLY A 108 17.18 -6.17 -34.40
C GLY A 108 16.33 -5.98 -35.65
N PRO A 109 16.82 -6.39 -36.80
CA PRO A 109 16.05 -6.34 -38.05
C PRO A 109 14.88 -7.32 -38.00
N PHE A 110 13.88 -7.05 -38.80
CA PHE A 110 12.81 -8.00 -39.12
C PHE A 110 12.65 -8.14 -40.64
N GLY A 111 12.03 -9.24 -41.06
CA GLY A 111 11.74 -9.53 -42.46
C GLY A 111 10.49 -10.40 -42.55
N GLY A 112 10.08 -10.72 -43.80
CA GLY A 112 8.88 -11.51 -44.10
C GLY A 112 7.73 -10.64 -44.60
N GLU A 113 7.36 -9.60 -43.86
CA GLU A 113 6.32 -8.61 -44.19
C GLU A 113 6.90 -7.28 -44.66
N GLY A 114 8.10 -7.28 -45.22
CA GLY A 114 8.95 -6.14 -45.48
C GLY A 114 10.16 -6.17 -44.60
N THR A 115 10.99 -5.14 -44.65
CA THR A 115 12.19 -5.00 -43.81
C THR A 115 12.09 -3.77 -42.93
N GLY A 116 12.84 -3.80 -41.81
CA GLY A 116 12.85 -2.70 -40.85
C GLY A 116 13.54 -3.10 -39.55
N MET A 117 13.36 -2.26 -38.55
CA MET A 117 13.88 -2.49 -37.20
C MET A 117 12.75 -2.73 -36.21
N LYS A 118 12.90 -3.72 -35.36
CA LYS A 118 12.02 -3.99 -34.21
C LYS A 118 12.78 -3.94 -32.89
N VAL A 119 12.10 -3.52 -31.85
CA VAL A 119 12.48 -3.67 -30.45
C VAL A 119 11.54 -4.65 -29.79
N GLN A 120 12.08 -5.59 -29.06
CA GLN A 120 11.34 -6.53 -28.22
C GLN A 120 11.79 -6.38 -26.78
N THR A 121 10.84 -6.22 -25.86
CA THR A 121 11.10 -6.02 -24.43
C THR A 121 10.37 -7.07 -23.61
N THR A 122 11.08 -7.82 -22.78
CA THR A 122 10.45 -8.73 -21.80
C THR A 122 9.84 -7.91 -20.68
N TYR A 123 8.53 -8.05 -20.46
CA TYR A 123 7.84 -7.23 -19.45
C TYR A 123 6.92 -8.02 -18.51
N GLY A 124 6.40 -9.15 -18.79
CA GLY A 124 5.54 -9.91 -17.87
C GLY A 124 4.23 -9.20 -17.48
N TRP A 125 3.53 -8.60 -18.44
CA TRP A 125 2.22 -8.00 -18.23
C TRP A 125 1.19 -9.07 -17.81
N LYS A 126 0.09 -8.66 -17.12
CA LYS A 126 -0.89 -9.57 -16.51
C LYS A 126 -2.28 -9.39 -17.07
N ASP A 127 -3.03 -10.47 -17.14
CA ASP A 127 -4.43 -10.46 -17.55
C ASP A 127 -5.25 -9.57 -16.62
N TYR A 128 -6.26 -8.91 -17.16
CA TYR A 128 -7.18 -7.98 -16.50
C TYR A 128 -6.55 -6.70 -15.93
N ASN A 129 -5.23 -6.54 -16.02
CA ASN A 129 -4.59 -5.27 -15.68
C ASN A 129 -4.70 -4.29 -16.84
N TRP A 130 -4.76 -3.00 -16.53
CA TRP A 130 -4.72 -1.94 -17.53
C TRP A 130 -3.30 -1.42 -17.72
N TYR A 131 -2.95 -1.17 -18.98
CA TYR A 131 -1.66 -0.63 -19.40
C TYR A 131 -1.91 0.49 -20.39
N THR A 132 -1.31 1.67 -20.16
CA THR A 132 -1.32 2.76 -21.14
C THR A 132 -0.07 2.65 -22.00
N MET A 133 -0.23 2.57 -23.32
CA MET A 133 0.89 2.71 -24.24
C MET A 133 0.84 4.08 -24.91
N THR A 134 1.94 4.82 -24.79
CA THR A 134 2.09 6.15 -25.39
C THR A 134 3.27 6.15 -26.35
N MET A 135 3.02 6.57 -27.58
CA MET A 135 4.03 6.81 -28.58
C MET A 135 4.16 8.31 -28.82
N ARG A 136 5.38 8.80 -28.97
CA ARG A 136 5.64 10.21 -29.32
C ARG A 136 6.65 10.27 -30.47
N SER A 137 6.40 11.16 -31.44
CA SER A 137 7.36 11.52 -32.49
C SER A 137 7.84 12.97 -32.33
N TRP A 138 9.12 13.21 -32.63
CA TRP A 138 9.67 14.57 -32.62
C TRP A 138 10.83 14.69 -33.61
N GLN A 139 11.18 15.94 -33.93
CA GLN A 139 12.26 16.24 -34.85
C GLN A 139 13.57 16.50 -34.13
N GLU A 140 14.64 15.89 -34.59
CA GLU A 140 15.97 16.12 -34.05
C GLU A 140 17.02 15.87 -35.14
N ASN A 141 17.90 16.88 -35.37
CA ASN A 141 19.02 16.80 -36.32
C ASN A 141 18.65 16.33 -37.74
N GLY A 142 17.50 16.75 -38.26
CA GLY A 142 17.02 16.37 -39.59
C GLY A 142 16.37 14.97 -39.67
N HIS A 143 16.27 14.28 -38.56
CA HIS A 143 15.60 13.00 -38.43
C HIS A 143 14.30 13.12 -37.63
N THR A 144 13.45 12.10 -37.72
CA THR A 144 12.31 11.93 -36.80
C THR A 144 12.63 10.85 -35.79
N LYS A 145 12.52 11.18 -34.52
CA LYS A 145 12.63 10.22 -33.44
C LYS A 145 11.23 9.69 -33.09
N PHE A 146 11.13 8.41 -32.79
CA PHE A 146 9.94 7.76 -32.28
C PHE A 146 10.25 7.12 -30.94
N GLY A 147 9.54 7.52 -29.89
CA GLY A 147 9.68 6.97 -28.54
C GLY A 147 8.46 6.21 -28.09
N GLN A 148 8.70 5.12 -27.36
CA GLN A 148 7.68 4.27 -26.75
C GLN A 148 7.80 4.34 -25.24
N TRP A 149 6.67 4.63 -24.58
CA TRP A 149 6.49 4.57 -23.12
C TRP A 149 5.28 3.72 -22.78
N MET A 150 5.36 3.01 -21.68
CA MET A 150 4.27 2.19 -21.18
C MET A 150 4.04 2.50 -19.69
N LYS A 151 2.79 2.68 -19.30
CA LYS A 151 2.35 2.82 -17.90
C LYS A 151 1.66 1.54 -17.44
N ASP A 152 2.13 0.94 -16.36
CA ASP A 152 1.34 -0.01 -15.58
C ASP A 152 0.35 0.79 -14.74
N VAL A 153 -0.92 0.80 -15.15
CA VAL A 153 -1.96 1.62 -14.50
C VAL A 153 -2.22 1.16 -13.07
N THR A 154 -2.15 -0.15 -12.83
CA THR A 154 -2.38 -0.75 -11.50
C THR A 154 -1.32 -0.30 -10.49
N LYS A 155 -0.06 -0.18 -10.94
CA LYS A 155 1.05 0.28 -10.11
C LYS A 155 1.28 1.79 -10.22
N ASN A 156 0.54 2.46 -11.10
CA ASN A 156 0.74 3.87 -11.48
C ASN A 156 2.20 4.20 -11.85
N LYS A 157 2.88 3.28 -12.57
CA LYS A 157 4.30 3.38 -12.87
C LYS A 157 4.57 3.42 -14.36
N TRP A 158 5.33 4.43 -14.79
CA TRP A 158 5.79 4.57 -16.17
C TRP A 158 7.11 3.86 -16.42
N HIS A 159 7.26 3.36 -17.65
CA HIS A 159 8.49 2.76 -18.18
C HIS A 159 8.77 3.34 -19.55
N GLN A 160 9.96 3.92 -19.73
CA GLN A 160 10.47 4.23 -21.07
C GLN A 160 11.01 2.95 -21.67
N ILE A 161 10.54 2.58 -22.85
CA ILE A 161 10.85 1.30 -23.48
C ILE A 161 11.99 1.46 -24.50
N ALA A 162 11.77 2.31 -25.50
CA ALA A 162 12.77 2.51 -26.56
C ALA A 162 12.61 3.88 -27.22
N ILE A 163 13.69 4.33 -27.85
CA ILE A 163 13.68 5.41 -28.84
C ILE A 163 14.33 4.88 -30.12
N MET A 164 13.65 5.02 -31.24
CA MET A 164 14.20 4.77 -32.57
C MET A 164 14.44 6.08 -33.31
N ASP A 165 15.61 6.17 -33.93
CA ASP A 165 16.01 7.23 -34.83
C ASP A 165 15.69 6.84 -36.26
N PHE A 166 14.69 7.51 -36.83
CA PHE A 166 14.23 7.30 -38.20
C PHE A 166 14.84 8.37 -39.11
N PRO A 167 15.62 8.00 -40.13
CA PRO A 167 16.48 8.94 -40.87
C PRO A 167 15.71 9.72 -41.94
N VAL A 168 14.50 10.20 -41.63
CA VAL A 168 13.68 11.09 -42.45
C VAL A 168 13.04 12.15 -41.59
N ALA A 169 13.12 13.38 -41.97
CA ALA A 169 12.56 14.51 -41.25
C ALA A 169 11.05 14.63 -41.44
N ASN A 170 10.39 15.28 -40.47
CA ASN A 170 8.99 15.73 -40.56
C ASN A 170 7.97 14.61 -40.74
N VAL A 171 8.24 13.42 -40.21
CA VAL A 171 7.27 12.33 -40.18
C VAL A 171 6.50 12.38 -38.85
N ALA A 172 5.20 12.10 -38.92
CA ALA A 172 4.30 12.05 -37.76
C ALA A 172 3.35 10.85 -37.88
N PHE A 173 2.55 10.62 -36.83
CA PHE A 173 1.45 9.65 -36.91
C PHE A 173 0.32 10.24 -37.77
N ASN A 174 0.18 9.80 -38.99
CA ASN A 174 -0.61 10.52 -39.99
C ASN A 174 -1.87 9.78 -40.44
N HIS A 175 -1.78 8.47 -40.72
CA HIS A 175 -2.89 7.69 -41.20
C HIS A 175 -2.82 6.23 -40.75
N GLY A 176 -3.91 5.48 -40.95
CA GLY A 176 -3.97 4.08 -40.55
C GLY A 176 -3.85 3.85 -39.05
N LEU A 177 -4.24 4.87 -38.24
CA LEU A 177 -4.16 4.77 -36.77
C LEU A 177 -5.18 3.77 -36.26
N GLY A 178 -4.78 3.01 -35.29
CA GLY A 178 -5.65 2.02 -34.67
C GLY A 178 -4.88 0.88 -34.02
N MET A 179 -5.61 -0.16 -33.70
CA MET A 179 -5.09 -1.40 -33.16
C MET A 179 -5.38 -2.56 -34.12
N PHE A 180 -4.51 -3.55 -34.18
CA PHE A 180 -4.87 -4.88 -34.65
C PHE A 180 -4.53 -5.95 -33.60
N GLN A 181 -5.38 -7.00 -33.58
CA GLN A 181 -5.16 -8.23 -32.83
C GLN A 181 -4.95 -9.35 -33.83
N GLU A 182 -3.86 -10.09 -33.70
CA GLU A 182 -3.45 -11.09 -34.69
C GLU A 182 -3.03 -12.41 -34.03
N ASP A 183 -3.38 -13.52 -34.68
CA ASP A 183 -2.84 -14.84 -34.43
C ASP A 183 -1.78 -15.15 -35.52
N TRP A 184 -0.51 -15.08 -35.14
CA TRP A 184 0.60 -15.16 -36.08
C TRP A 184 1.21 -16.57 -36.24
N ALA A 185 0.62 -17.60 -35.62
CA ALA A 185 1.14 -18.97 -35.65
C ALA A 185 0.05 -20.06 -35.61
N ASP A 186 -1.08 -19.83 -36.29
CA ASP A 186 -2.16 -20.81 -36.46
C ASP A 186 -2.66 -21.43 -35.15
N SER A 187 -2.93 -20.62 -34.14
CA SER A 187 -3.50 -21.02 -32.85
C SER A 187 -4.99 -20.68 -32.69
N GLY A 188 -5.72 -20.62 -33.78
CA GLY A 188 -7.09 -20.13 -33.87
C GLY A 188 -8.12 -20.89 -33.03
N GLN A 189 -7.83 -22.13 -32.61
CA GLN A 189 -8.66 -22.87 -31.67
C GLN A 189 -8.77 -22.18 -30.30
N ASN A 190 -7.86 -21.27 -29.96
CA ASN A 190 -7.86 -20.53 -28.73
C ASN A 190 -8.51 -19.15 -28.92
N VAL A 191 -9.32 -18.76 -27.95
CA VAL A 191 -9.91 -17.42 -27.92
C VAL A 191 -8.88 -16.40 -27.47
N ARG A 192 -8.78 -15.29 -28.19
CA ARG A 192 -8.04 -14.09 -27.80
C ARG A 192 -9.00 -12.92 -27.62
N GLU A 193 -8.86 -12.22 -26.50
CA GLU A 193 -9.76 -11.12 -26.14
C GLU A 193 -8.99 -9.98 -25.45
N ALA A 194 -9.29 -8.75 -25.84
CA ALA A 194 -8.75 -7.55 -25.22
C ALA A 194 -9.79 -6.43 -25.12
N ARG A 195 -9.51 -5.49 -24.23
CA ARG A 195 -10.30 -4.28 -23.99
C ARG A 195 -9.46 -3.04 -24.24
N LEU A 196 -10.09 -1.98 -24.73
CA LEU A 196 -9.48 -0.71 -25.09
C LEU A 196 -10.31 0.44 -24.56
N LYS A 197 -9.65 1.46 -23.99
CA LYS A 197 -10.26 2.72 -23.59
C LYS A 197 -9.24 3.86 -23.60
N ASN A 198 -9.68 5.08 -23.31
CA ASN A 198 -8.79 6.23 -23.17
C ASN A 198 -7.85 6.40 -24.38
N GLY A 199 -8.38 6.18 -25.59
CA GLY A 199 -7.65 6.43 -26.82
C GLY A 199 -7.60 7.92 -27.11
N TYR A 200 -6.39 8.47 -27.34
CA TYR A 200 -6.14 9.88 -27.59
C TYR A 200 -5.03 10.07 -28.60
N SER A 201 -5.13 11.16 -29.33
CA SER A 201 -4.05 11.67 -30.16
C SER A 201 -3.86 13.16 -29.93
N ARG A 202 -2.63 13.65 -29.96
CA ARG A 202 -2.31 15.07 -29.87
C ARG A 202 -1.96 15.59 -31.26
N LYS A 203 -2.75 16.53 -31.76
CA LYS A 203 -2.59 17.10 -33.09
C LYS A 203 -1.19 17.72 -33.29
N LEU A 204 -0.60 17.47 -34.43
CA LEU A 204 0.73 17.98 -34.75
C LEU A 204 0.76 19.51 -34.83
N VAL A 205 -0.32 20.13 -35.35
CA VAL A 205 -0.36 21.55 -35.70
C VAL A 205 -0.53 22.46 -34.48
N ASP A 206 -1.49 22.19 -33.65
CA ASP A 206 -1.91 23.07 -32.54
C ASP A 206 -1.72 22.46 -31.15
N LYS A 207 -1.22 21.21 -31.09
CA LYS A 207 -1.00 20.42 -29.86
C LYS A 207 -2.27 20.17 -29.03
N GLN A 208 -3.45 20.38 -29.63
CA GLN A 208 -4.71 20.04 -28.99
C GLN A 208 -4.95 18.52 -29.01
N TRP A 209 -5.57 18.03 -27.94
CA TRP A 209 -5.94 16.64 -27.84
C TRP A 209 -7.21 16.32 -28.66
N SER A 210 -7.28 15.11 -29.16
CA SER A 210 -8.44 14.54 -29.85
C SER A 210 -8.69 13.14 -29.26
N SER A 211 -9.90 12.92 -28.76
CA SER A 211 -10.30 11.63 -28.20
C SER A 211 -10.76 10.66 -29.29
N TRP A 212 -10.47 9.38 -29.13
CA TRP A 212 -10.90 8.31 -30.04
C TRP A 212 -12.28 7.79 -29.63
N ASN A 213 -13.28 8.68 -29.62
CA ASN A 213 -14.63 8.33 -29.19
C ASN A 213 -15.32 7.32 -30.14
N ASN A 214 -15.17 7.51 -31.46
CA ASN A 214 -15.76 6.64 -32.46
C ASN A 214 -14.69 5.69 -32.98
N GLN A 215 -14.91 4.39 -32.81
CA GLN A 215 -14.00 3.35 -33.24
C GLN A 215 -14.74 2.31 -34.05
N SER A 216 -14.29 2.04 -35.27
CA SER A 216 -14.85 0.96 -36.08
C SER A 216 -14.12 -0.35 -35.80
N ILE A 217 -14.88 -1.45 -35.77
CA ILE A 217 -14.34 -2.79 -35.61
C ILE A 217 -14.56 -3.54 -36.93
N SER A 218 -13.49 -4.13 -37.48
CA SER A 218 -13.52 -5.01 -38.64
C SER A 218 -12.55 -6.18 -38.39
N GLY A 219 -12.68 -7.22 -39.19
CA GLY A 219 -11.78 -8.36 -39.14
C GLY A 219 -11.66 -9.06 -40.47
N THR A 220 -10.63 -9.88 -40.60
CA THR A 220 -10.52 -10.84 -41.70
C THR A 220 -11.53 -11.97 -41.47
N HIS A 221 -11.90 -12.67 -42.54
CA HIS A 221 -12.72 -13.87 -42.44
C HIS A 221 -11.84 -15.10 -42.58
N ASP A 222 -12.01 -16.00 -41.66
CA ASP A 222 -11.47 -17.35 -41.71
C ASP A 222 -12.63 -18.34 -41.85
N ASN A 223 -12.46 -19.42 -42.62
CA ASN A 223 -13.51 -20.41 -42.79
C ASN A 223 -13.79 -21.24 -41.53
N THR A 224 -12.90 -21.21 -40.55
CA THR A 224 -12.94 -22.04 -39.34
C THR A 224 -13.31 -21.24 -38.09
N TYR A 225 -12.78 -20.03 -37.96
CA TYR A 225 -12.93 -19.19 -36.76
C TYR A 225 -13.52 -17.83 -37.14
N GLN A 226 -14.11 -17.18 -36.13
CA GLN A 226 -14.73 -15.88 -36.31
C GLN A 226 -14.21 -14.87 -35.28
N TYR A 227 -14.59 -13.62 -35.51
CA TYR A 227 -14.33 -12.53 -34.56
C TYR A 227 -15.64 -11.88 -34.14
N ASP A 228 -15.59 -11.19 -33.02
CA ASP A 228 -16.67 -10.36 -32.51
C ASP A 228 -16.10 -9.12 -31.79
N GLY A 229 -16.95 -8.15 -31.52
CA GLY A 229 -16.58 -6.95 -30.82
C GLY A 229 -17.77 -6.17 -30.32
N GLY A 230 -17.53 -5.25 -29.41
CA GLY A 230 -18.59 -4.45 -28.81
C GLY A 230 -18.05 -3.34 -27.92
N SER A 231 -18.96 -2.62 -27.28
CA SER A 231 -18.62 -1.62 -26.30
C SER A 231 -19.49 -1.73 -25.06
N THR A 232 -18.91 -1.34 -23.95
CA THR A 232 -19.64 -0.96 -22.72
C THR A 232 -19.64 0.57 -22.62
N SER A 233 -20.10 1.11 -21.50
CA SER A 233 -19.94 2.54 -21.19
C SER A 233 -18.48 2.96 -20.98
N GLU A 234 -17.57 2.01 -20.71
CA GLU A 234 -16.19 2.30 -20.29
C GLU A 234 -15.14 1.93 -21.33
N TYR A 235 -15.35 0.87 -22.11
CA TYR A 235 -14.35 0.34 -23.04
C TYR A 235 -14.98 -0.30 -24.29
N VAL A 236 -14.20 -0.36 -25.33
CA VAL A 236 -14.42 -1.24 -26.50
C VAL A 236 -13.69 -2.55 -26.23
N TRP A 237 -14.27 -3.67 -26.64
CA TRP A 237 -13.65 -4.99 -26.58
C TRP A 237 -13.64 -5.68 -27.94
N VAL A 238 -12.64 -6.51 -28.16
CA VAL A 238 -12.51 -7.35 -29.36
C VAL A 238 -12.15 -8.77 -28.97
N LYS A 239 -12.64 -9.71 -29.76
CA LYS A 239 -12.48 -11.15 -29.53
C LYS A 239 -12.37 -11.90 -30.86
N ALA A 240 -11.52 -12.90 -30.93
CA ALA A 240 -11.38 -13.76 -32.09
C ALA A 240 -10.95 -15.17 -31.72
N GLY A 241 -11.25 -16.14 -32.61
CA GLY A 241 -10.87 -17.53 -32.46
C GLY A 241 -11.79 -18.37 -31.57
N GLY A 242 -11.49 -19.64 -31.42
CA GLY A 242 -12.29 -20.61 -30.69
C GLY A 242 -13.71 -20.72 -31.25
N ASN A 243 -14.69 -20.74 -30.34
CA ASN A 243 -16.11 -20.81 -30.67
C ASN A 243 -16.77 -19.42 -30.78
N THR A 244 -15.99 -18.36 -31.04
CA THR A 244 -16.52 -17.01 -31.18
C THR A 244 -17.55 -16.95 -32.29
N GLN A 245 -18.72 -16.38 -32.00
CA GLN A 245 -19.77 -16.10 -32.99
C GLN A 245 -19.82 -14.60 -33.24
N SER A 246 -19.79 -14.18 -34.51
CA SER A 246 -19.89 -12.77 -34.86
C SER A 246 -21.31 -12.25 -34.61
N THR A 247 -21.41 -11.17 -33.84
CA THR A 247 -22.66 -10.44 -33.62
C THR A 247 -22.68 -9.09 -34.32
N ILE A 248 -21.55 -8.69 -34.95
CA ILE A 248 -21.34 -7.40 -35.58
C ILE A 248 -21.00 -7.58 -37.07
N GLY A 249 -21.39 -6.61 -37.89
CA GLY A 249 -20.91 -6.48 -39.28
C GLY A 249 -19.56 -5.78 -39.33
N ALA A 250 -18.78 -6.06 -40.39
CA ALA A 250 -17.51 -5.39 -40.64
C ALA A 250 -17.67 -3.85 -40.68
N GLY A 251 -16.76 -3.14 -40.03
CA GLY A 251 -16.78 -1.68 -39.95
C GLY A 251 -17.83 -1.10 -38.98
N LYS A 252 -18.45 -1.93 -38.13
CA LYS A 252 -19.38 -1.44 -37.11
C LYS A 252 -18.68 -0.44 -36.20
N ILE A 253 -19.27 0.76 -36.09
CA ILE A 253 -18.77 1.84 -35.22
C ILE A 253 -19.38 1.71 -33.85
N PHE A 254 -18.51 1.82 -32.83
CA PHE A 254 -18.83 1.90 -31.43
C PHE A 254 -18.38 3.25 -30.89
N THR A 255 -19.21 3.86 -30.03
CA THR A 255 -18.93 5.18 -29.46
C THR A 255 -18.70 5.05 -27.97
N LEU A 256 -17.55 5.55 -27.50
CA LEU A 256 -17.24 5.75 -26.09
C LEU A 256 -17.46 7.23 -25.74
N ASN A 257 -18.01 7.48 -24.57
CA ASN A 257 -18.15 8.83 -24.05
C ASN A 257 -17.01 9.14 -23.06
N GLN A 258 -15.85 9.49 -23.60
CA GLN A 258 -14.65 9.82 -22.81
C GLN A 258 -14.31 11.31 -22.89
N PRO A 259 -13.55 11.87 -21.94
CA PRO A 259 -13.11 13.28 -21.97
C PRO A 259 -12.41 13.64 -23.29
N THR A 260 -12.41 14.91 -23.66
CA THR A 260 -11.74 15.39 -24.88
C THR A 260 -10.22 15.33 -24.81
N GLN A 261 -9.66 15.23 -23.61
CA GLN A 261 -8.22 15.13 -23.36
C GLN A 261 -7.93 14.09 -22.30
N PRO A 262 -6.75 13.44 -22.33
CA PRO A 262 -6.36 12.48 -21.31
C PRO A 262 -6.16 13.12 -19.94
N GLU A 263 -6.37 12.34 -18.89
CA GLU A 263 -5.91 12.68 -17.55
C GLU A 263 -4.38 12.45 -17.48
N ILE A 264 -3.63 13.54 -17.51
CA ILE A 264 -2.17 13.51 -17.47
C ILE A 264 -1.73 13.71 -16.02
N GLY A 265 -0.92 12.77 -15.50
CA GLY A 265 -0.25 12.90 -14.21
C GLY A 265 0.70 14.10 -14.17
N LYS A 266 1.34 14.34 -13.04
CA LYS A 266 2.29 15.44 -12.86
C LYS A 266 3.73 14.96 -13.02
N LEU A 267 4.57 15.79 -13.64
CA LEU A 267 6.02 15.63 -13.59
C LEU A 267 6.51 16.09 -12.21
N ASP A 268 7.31 15.30 -11.52
CA ASP A 268 8.04 15.69 -10.32
C ASP A 268 9.33 14.87 -10.17
N PHE A 269 10.36 15.47 -9.57
CA PHE A 269 11.67 14.83 -9.39
C PHE A 269 12.36 15.37 -8.16
N ASP A 270 13.33 14.64 -7.65
CA ASP A 270 14.22 15.08 -6.58
C ASP A 270 15.65 15.19 -7.10
N ILE A 271 16.34 16.28 -6.73
CA ILE A 271 17.76 16.43 -6.98
C ILE A 271 18.50 15.50 -5.99
N GLN A 272 19.21 14.54 -6.51
CA GLN A 272 19.99 13.59 -5.70
C GLN A 272 21.32 14.19 -5.27
N SER A 273 22.02 14.82 -6.23
CA SER A 273 23.26 15.52 -5.95
C SER A 273 23.49 16.67 -6.93
N ILE A 274 24.14 17.73 -6.48
CA ILE A 274 24.70 18.76 -7.32
C ILE A 274 25.96 19.31 -6.68
N TYR A 275 27.08 19.20 -7.38
CA TYR A 275 28.37 19.69 -6.90
C TYR A 275 29.32 20.02 -8.04
N TYR A 276 30.27 20.89 -7.75
CA TYR A 276 31.32 21.29 -8.67
C TYR A 276 32.67 20.92 -8.09
N GLU A 277 33.38 20.04 -8.77
CA GLU A 277 34.69 19.51 -8.36
C GLU A 277 35.58 19.29 -9.59
N ASN A 278 36.84 19.65 -9.51
CA ASN A 278 37.82 19.45 -10.60
C ASN A 278 37.32 20.01 -11.95
N GLU A 279 36.82 21.24 -11.95
CA GLU A 279 36.29 21.93 -13.13
C GLU A 279 35.15 21.20 -13.84
N LYS A 280 34.43 20.34 -13.10
CA LYS A 280 33.24 19.61 -13.59
C LYS A 280 32.06 19.89 -12.72
N LEU A 281 30.91 20.22 -13.35
CA LEU A 281 29.63 20.23 -12.74
C LEU A 281 29.02 18.81 -12.84
N ASN A 282 28.70 18.24 -11.69
CA ASN A 282 28.03 16.96 -11.58
C ASN A 282 26.62 17.18 -11.01
N VAL A 283 25.62 16.70 -11.70
CA VAL A 283 24.21 16.80 -11.30
C VAL A 283 23.55 15.47 -11.49
N SER A 284 22.81 15.01 -10.50
CA SER A 284 21.94 13.84 -10.63
C SER A 284 20.57 14.12 -10.05
N TRP A 285 19.55 13.50 -10.63
CA TRP A 285 18.17 13.61 -10.19
C TRP A 285 17.44 12.28 -10.37
N LYS A 286 16.28 12.18 -9.73
CA LYS A 286 15.42 11.01 -9.84
C LYS A 286 13.96 11.47 -9.95
N LEU A 287 13.23 10.94 -10.90
CA LEU A 287 11.78 11.13 -10.95
C LEU A 287 11.13 10.51 -9.73
N LYS A 288 10.16 11.21 -9.15
CA LYS A 288 9.37 10.64 -8.07
C LYS A 288 8.52 9.47 -8.56
N GLU A 289 8.19 8.59 -7.65
CA GLU A 289 7.22 7.54 -7.89
C GLU A 289 5.91 8.18 -8.36
N ASN A 290 5.25 7.62 -9.35
CA ASN A 290 4.04 8.17 -9.99
C ASN A 290 4.24 9.43 -10.87
N SER A 291 5.47 9.92 -11.04
CA SER A 291 5.76 11.00 -11.98
C SER A 291 5.49 10.57 -13.43
N THR A 292 5.04 11.53 -14.26
CA THR A 292 5.12 11.35 -15.73
C THR A 292 6.58 11.23 -16.16
N PRO A 293 6.89 10.49 -17.24
CA PRO A 293 8.27 10.28 -17.67
C PRO A 293 8.88 11.55 -18.26
N GLN A 294 10.13 11.80 -17.91
CA GLN A 294 10.93 12.83 -18.54
C GLN A 294 10.99 12.62 -20.06
N PHE A 295 10.89 13.70 -20.80
CA PHE A 295 11.14 13.76 -22.23
C PHE A 295 12.45 14.45 -22.54
N LYS A 296 12.69 15.61 -21.93
CA LYS A 296 13.92 16.40 -22.07
C LYS A 296 14.18 17.24 -20.83
N GLY A 297 15.38 17.77 -20.73
CA GLY A 297 15.73 18.71 -19.68
C GLY A 297 16.77 19.72 -20.10
N LYS A 298 16.94 20.75 -19.25
CA LYS A 298 18.05 21.72 -19.33
C LYS A 298 18.46 22.15 -17.93
N ILE A 299 19.68 22.62 -17.79
CA ILE A 299 20.19 23.22 -16.56
C ILE A 299 20.68 24.62 -16.88
N GLU A 300 20.09 25.61 -16.23
CA GLU A 300 20.48 27.01 -16.30
C GLU A 300 21.29 27.35 -15.05
N ILE A 301 22.45 27.98 -15.22
CA ILE A 301 23.36 28.31 -14.13
C ILE A 301 23.43 29.82 -13.95
N TYR A 302 23.36 30.27 -12.70
CA TYR A 302 23.32 31.65 -12.29
C TYR A 302 24.41 31.98 -11.25
N ASN A 303 24.84 33.22 -11.19
CA ASN A 303 25.77 33.72 -10.17
C ASN A 303 25.04 34.43 -9.00
N ASN A 304 23.73 34.35 -8.93
CA ASN A 304 22.91 34.95 -7.87
C ASN A 304 21.82 33.98 -7.37
N GLU A 305 21.51 34.05 -6.09
CA GLU A 305 20.57 33.18 -5.40
C GLU A 305 19.13 33.25 -5.95
N ASN A 306 18.71 34.46 -6.35
CA ASN A 306 17.38 34.65 -6.90
C ASN A 306 17.23 34.12 -8.32
N MET A 307 18.33 33.73 -8.96
CA MET A 307 18.38 33.21 -10.33
C MET A 307 17.67 34.10 -11.34
N THR A 308 17.92 35.41 -11.20
CA THR A 308 17.36 36.48 -12.06
C THR A 308 18.37 36.94 -13.08
N GLY A 309 17.89 37.48 -14.20
CA GLY A 309 18.74 37.89 -15.32
C GLY A 309 19.05 36.73 -16.28
N GLN A 310 20.08 36.92 -17.10
CA GLN A 310 20.51 35.86 -18.00
C GLN A 310 21.36 34.85 -17.24
N PRO A 311 21.18 33.54 -17.50
CA PRO A 311 22.05 32.52 -16.95
C PRO A 311 23.49 32.73 -17.49
N ILE A 312 24.49 32.48 -16.63
CA ILE A 312 25.90 32.51 -17.03
C ILE A 312 26.30 31.31 -17.89
N ASN A 313 25.53 30.25 -17.80
CA ASN A 313 25.67 29.07 -18.67
C ASN A 313 24.36 28.31 -18.77
N VAL A 314 24.16 27.57 -19.88
CA VAL A 314 23.00 26.71 -20.11
C VAL A 314 23.45 25.37 -20.68
N ILE A 315 23.12 24.29 -20.00
CA ILE A 315 23.30 22.94 -20.49
C ILE A 315 21.95 22.49 -21.06
N ASN A 316 21.90 22.32 -22.35
CA ASN A 316 20.70 21.91 -23.09
C ASN A 316 20.75 20.39 -23.45
N ASP A 317 19.72 19.93 -24.12
CA ASP A 317 19.63 18.61 -24.76
C ASP A 317 19.81 17.40 -23.83
N ILE A 318 19.42 17.56 -22.56
CA ILE A 318 19.32 16.44 -21.64
C ILE A 318 18.21 15.52 -22.15
N LYS A 319 18.59 14.27 -22.44
CA LYS A 319 17.71 13.28 -23.05
C LYS A 319 16.75 12.66 -22.02
N SER A 320 15.68 12.06 -22.52
CA SER A 320 14.64 11.41 -21.69
C SER A 320 15.16 10.28 -20.79
N TYR A 321 16.22 9.61 -21.20
CA TYR A 321 16.86 8.49 -20.50
C TYR A 321 18.04 8.90 -19.61
N GLN A 322 18.36 10.18 -19.55
CA GLN A 322 19.41 10.71 -18.68
C GLN A 322 18.79 11.17 -17.34
N ASN A 323 19.39 10.73 -16.26
CA ASN A 323 19.05 11.13 -14.90
C ASN A 323 20.21 11.85 -14.19
N GLY A 324 21.19 12.30 -14.95
CA GLY A 324 22.34 13.06 -14.49
C GLY A 324 23.25 13.49 -15.61
N ILE A 325 24.15 14.41 -15.29
CA ILE A 325 25.22 14.91 -16.18
C ILE A 325 26.51 15.06 -15.40
N SER A 326 27.61 14.97 -16.13
CA SER A 326 28.94 15.38 -15.67
C SER A 326 29.59 16.18 -16.81
N GLN A 327 29.75 17.48 -16.64
CA GLN A 327 30.19 18.36 -17.70
C GLN A 327 31.32 19.29 -17.24
N SER A 328 32.38 19.41 -18.03
CA SER A 328 33.43 20.40 -17.80
C SER A 328 32.91 21.79 -18.08
N ILE A 329 33.05 22.67 -17.10
CA ILE A 329 32.55 24.04 -17.13
C ILE A 329 33.29 24.85 -16.06
N SER A 330 33.54 26.14 -16.32
CA SER A 330 34.08 27.07 -15.32
C SER A 330 32.95 27.75 -14.59
N LEU A 331 32.91 27.64 -13.24
CA LEU A 331 31.87 28.22 -12.38
C LEU A 331 32.51 29.14 -11.33
N PRO A 332 31.80 30.23 -10.95
CA PRO A 332 32.15 31.04 -9.79
C PRO A 332 31.90 30.29 -8.48
N THR A 333 32.53 30.70 -7.40
CA THR A 333 32.46 30.08 -6.08
C THR A 333 31.04 29.95 -5.53
N ASN A 334 30.15 30.91 -5.85
CA ASN A 334 28.74 30.91 -5.43
C ASN A 334 27.85 30.78 -6.67
N ALA A 335 27.74 29.60 -7.23
CA ALA A 335 26.87 29.33 -8.36
C ALA A 335 25.57 28.66 -7.92
N TYR A 336 24.49 28.91 -8.66
CA TYR A 336 23.17 28.36 -8.45
C TYR A 336 22.67 27.71 -9.73
N ALA A 337 21.97 26.60 -9.63
CA ALA A 337 21.39 25.90 -10.77
C ALA A 337 19.88 25.87 -10.70
N LYS A 338 19.26 26.09 -11.84
CA LYS A 338 17.84 25.85 -12.08
C LYS A 338 17.73 24.67 -13.05
N ILE A 339 17.31 23.53 -12.53
CA ILE A 339 17.10 22.29 -13.31
C ILE A 339 15.66 22.33 -13.79
N VAL A 340 15.47 22.25 -15.10
CA VAL A 340 14.16 22.29 -15.75
C VAL A 340 13.98 20.99 -16.51
N LEU A 341 13.00 20.18 -16.09
CA LEU A 341 12.61 18.97 -16.80
C LEU A 341 11.26 19.18 -17.48
N THR A 342 11.10 18.58 -18.64
CA THR A 342 9.85 18.55 -19.41
C THR A 342 9.47 17.10 -19.63
N ASP A 343 8.21 16.74 -19.43
CA ASP A 343 7.71 15.38 -19.62
C ASP A 343 7.28 15.10 -21.07
N ILE A 344 6.89 13.84 -21.33
CA ILE A 344 6.42 13.40 -22.66
C ILE A 344 5.14 14.10 -23.13
N PHE A 345 4.48 14.89 -22.30
CA PHE A 345 3.26 15.65 -22.59
C PHE A 345 3.49 17.16 -22.63
N ASP A 346 4.76 17.58 -22.54
CA ASP A 346 5.25 18.97 -22.49
C ASP A 346 4.92 19.75 -21.21
N GLN A 347 4.55 19.07 -20.11
CA GLN A 347 4.53 19.70 -18.78
C GLN A 347 5.96 19.94 -18.31
N THR A 348 6.19 21.10 -17.69
CA THR A 348 7.52 21.51 -17.25
C THR A 348 7.54 21.76 -15.75
N VAL A 349 8.57 21.25 -15.08
CA VAL A 349 8.83 21.48 -13.65
C VAL A 349 10.26 21.97 -13.49
N GLU A 350 10.46 22.97 -12.63
CA GLU A 350 11.79 23.48 -12.28
C GLU A 350 12.12 23.26 -10.81
N LYS A 351 13.39 22.99 -10.53
CA LYS A 351 13.95 23.01 -9.18
C LYS A 351 15.20 23.86 -9.13
N LYS A 352 15.32 24.64 -8.05
CA LYS A 352 16.39 25.60 -7.80
C LYS A 352 17.25 25.11 -6.66
N VAL A 353 18.58 25.20 -6.80
CA VAL A 353 19.52 24.71 -5.80
C VAL A 353 20.87 25.43 -5.91
N GLN A 354 21.53 25.64 -4.78
CA GLN A 354 22.91 26.11 -4.76
C GLN A 354 23.87 24.96 -5.16
N ILE A 355 24.86 25.27 -5.99
CA ILE A 355 25.89 24.32 -6.36
C ILE A 355 26.92 24.23 -5.23
N LYS A 356 27.14 23.06 -4.67
CA LYS A 356 28.20 22.81 -3.67
C LYS A 356 29.57 22.76 -4.36
N ASN A 357 30.61 23.30 -3.72
CA ASN A 357 31.97 23.30 -4.29
C ASN A 357 32.76 22.01 -4.00
N GLU A 358 32.17 21.09 -3.31
CA GLU A 358 32.76 19.80 -2.99
C GLU A 358 31.75 18.68 -3.26
N SER A 359 32.27 17.55 -3.66
CA SER A 359 31.49 16.32 -3.78
C SER A 359 30.88 15.96 -2.43
N PRO A 360 29.60 15.56 -2.37
CA PRO A 360 29.01 15.02 -1.16
C PRO A 360 29.92 13.96 -0.55
N ASN A 361 29.97 13.92 0.77
CA ASN A 361 30.71 12.89 1.45
C ASN A 361 30.11 11.50 1.13
N ILE A 362 30.87 10.41 1.28
CA ILE A 362 30.40 9.06 0.94
C ILE A 362 29.09 8.70 1.66
N PHE A 363 28.83 9.27 2.80
CA PHE A 363 27.66 9.00 3.63
C PHE A 363 26.45 9.89 3.29
N GLU A 364 26.58 10.91 2.42
CA GLU A 364 25.48 11.79 2.01
C GLU A 364 24.86 11.30 0.70
N GLY A 365 23.56 10.98 0.71
CA GLY A 365 22.84 10.52 -0.48
C GLY A 365 21.63 9.65 -0.15
N ASN A 366 21.05 9.06 -1.19
CA ASN A 366 19.85 8.21 -1.08
C ASN A 366 20.09 6.76 -1.46
N GLU A 367 21.08 6.49 -2.31
CA GLU A 367 21.34 5.14 -2.81
C GLU A 367 22.74 4.65 -2.41
N PHE A 368 22.76 3.54 -1.69
CA PHE A 368 23.99 2.94 -1.17
C PHE A 368 24.03 1.45 -1.53
N ALA A 369 25.23 0.97 -1.84
CA ALA A 369 25.46 -0.43 -2.11
C ALA A 369 26.63 -0.96 -1.27
N TRP A 370 26.48 -2.13 -0.70
CA TRP A 370 27.57 -2.88 -0.06
C TRP A 370 27.86 -4.13 -0.87
N SER A 371 29.13 -4.32 -1.19
CA SER A 371 29.63 -5.54 -1.80
C SER A 371 30.50 -6.27 -0.79
N LEU A 372 30.16 -7.51 -0.49
CA LEU A 372 30.93 -8.39 0.38
C LEU A 372 31.57 -9.47 -0.47
N LYS A 373 32.90 -9.48 -0.50
CA LYS A 373 33.73 -10.39 -1.31
C LYS A 373 34.60 -11.26 -0.43
N GLY A 374 34.71 -12.51 -0.80
CA GLY A 374 35.60 -13.50 -0.19
C GLY A 374 36.82 -13.80 -1.03
N ILE A 375 37.34 -15.02 -0.87
CA ILE A 375 38.53 -15.51 -1.56
C ILE A 375 38.39 -15.35 -3.09
N GLY A 376 39.48 -14.89 -3.75
CA GLY A 376 39.49 -14.69 -5.19
C GLY A 376 38.54 -13.61 -5.69
N ASP A 377 38.19 -12.64 -4.84
CA ASP A 377 37.25 -11.55 -5.14
C ASP A 377 35.79 -12.00 -5.46
N PHE A 378 35.46 -13.22 -5.12
CA PHE A 378 34.14 -13.74 -5.31
C PHE A 378 33.14 -12.93 -4.47
N GLU A 379 32.20 -12.24 -5.11
CA GLU A 379 31.10 -11.53 -4.43
C GLU A 379 30.09 -12.56 -3.91
N PHE A 380 29.97 -12.69 -2.60
CA PHE A 380 29.01 -13.60 -1.98
C PHE A 380 27.73 -12.92 -1.49
N ALA A 381 27.80 -11.61 -1.28
CA ALA A 381 26.62 -10.83 -0.97
C ALA A 381 26.70 -9.42 -1.56
N LYS A 382 25.58 -8.96 -2.08
CA LYS A 382 25.38 -7.58 -2.50
C LYS A 382 24.13 -7.03 -1.84
N VAL A 383 24.26 -5.87 -1.21
CA VAL A 383 23.16 -5.18 -0.53
C VAL A 383 23.00 -3.83 -1.17
N ASN A 384 21.79 -3.47 -1.56
CA ASN A 384 21.47 -2.16 -2.12
C ASN A 384 20.37 -1.51 -1.28
N LEU A 385 20.65 -0.35 -0.72
CA LEU A 385 19.68 0.48 0.00
C LEU A 385 19.23 1.62 -0.90
N ASN A 386 17.92 1.78 -1.03
CA ASN A 386 17.33 2.97 -1.60
C ASN A 386 16.45 3.64 -0.52
N LYS A 387 16.94 4.74 0.02
CA LYS A 387 16.27 5.51 1.07
C LYS A 387 14.94 6.13 0.62
N SER A 388 14.85 6.51 -0.66
CA SER A 388 13.63 7.13 -1.21
C SER A 388 12.46 6.15 -1.32
N THR A 389 12.76 4.86 -1.51
CA THR A 389 11.75 3.79 -1.55
C THR A 389 11.62 3.07 -0.20
N GLU A 390 12.41 3.46 0.80
CA GLU A 390 12.50 2.81 2.10
C GLU A 390 12.75 1.28 1.98
N GLU A 391 13.54 0.87 1.01
CA GLU A 391 13.77 -0.54 0.68
C GLU A 391 15.26 -0.87 0.60
N MET A 392 15.64 -1.98 1.21
CA MET A 392 16.96 -2.59 1.07
C MET A 392 16.84 -3.94 0.37
N GLN A 393 17.46 -4.10 -0.78
CA GLN A 393 17.54 -5.35 -1.53
C GLN A 393 18.82 -6.09 -1.15
N ILE A 394 18.67 -7.30 -0.66
CA ILE A 394 19.78 -8.18 -0.27
C ILE A 394 19.84 -9.35 -1.24
N ASN A 395 20.97 -9.53 -1.91
CA ASN A 395 21.22 -10.63 -2.82
C ASN A 395 22.40 -11.44 -2.32
N LEU A 396 22.15 -12.67 -1.94
CA LEU A 396 23.18 -13.64 -1.56
C LEU A 396 23.48 -14.56 -2.73
N LYS A 397 24.74 -14.84 -2.97
CA LYS A 397 25.19 -15.86 -3.93
C LYS A 397 25.23 -17.23 -3.25
N ALA A 398 25.18 -18.28 -4.03
CA ALA A 398 25.46 -19.61 -3.54
C ALA A 398 26.88 -19.66 -2.98
N GLY A 399 27.07 -20.38 -1.90
CA GLY A 399 28.37 -20.53 -1.27
C GLY A 399 29.38 -21.22 -2.18
N VAL A 400 30.64 -20.79 -2.09
CA VAL A 400 31.72 -21.42 -2.81
C VAL A 400 31.99 -22.81 -2.22
N PRO A 401 32.13 -23.87 -3.04
CA PRO A 401 32.41 -25.22 -2.56
C PRO A 401 33.87 -25.33 -2.06
N HIS A 402 34.14 -24.80 -0.88
CA HIS A 402 35.44 -24.85 -0.24
C HIS A 402 35.35 -25.30 1.20
N ASP A 403 36.12 -26.30 1.60
CA ASP A 403 36.04 -26.95 2.92
C ASP A 403 36.55 -26.11 4.09
N TYR A 404 37.15 -24.93 3.83
CA TYR A 404 37.72 -24.06 4.87
C TYR A 404 36.68 -23.15 5.56
N PHE A 405 35.42 -23.09 5.09
CA PHE A 405 34.46 -22.09 5.53
C PHE A 405 33.10 -22.67 5.98
N ASP A 406 33.14 -23.63 6.85
CA ASP A 406 31.92 -24.19 7.50
C ASP A 406 31.36 -23.26 8.58
N SER A 407 32.05 -22.16 8.91
CA SER A 407 31.59 -21.18 9.90
C SER A 407 30.99 -19.94 9.24
N THR A 408 30.15 -19.23 9.98
CA THR A 408 29.67 -17.90 9.60
C THR A 408 30.84 -16.96 9.39
N TYR A 409 30.99 -16.41 8.20
CA TYR A 409 32.05 -15.47 7.88
C TYR A 409 31.55 -14.05 7.56
N ALA A 410 30.25 -13.87 7.46
CA ALA A 410 29.64 -12.56 7.37
C ALA A 410 28.23 -12.58 7.93
N SER A 411 27.72 -11.42 8.28
CA SER A 411 26.31 -11.26 8.65
C SER A 411 25.77 -9.91 8.20
N ILE A 412 24.48 -9.88 7.97
CA ILE A 412 23.72 -8.67 7.69
C ILE A 412 22.57 -8.61 8.69
N LYS A 413 22.52 -7.54 9.48
CA LYS A 413 21.46 -7.32 10.46
C LYS A 413 20.85 -5.94 10.26
N VAL A 414 19.53 -5.86 10.26
CA VAL A 414 18.77 -4.61 10.24
C VAL A 414 17.93 -4.53 11.50
N GLN A 415 17.97 -3.39 12.15
CA GLN A 415 17.25 -3.12 13.39
C GLN A 415 16.58 -1.75 13.27
N ASN A 416 15.30 -1.65 13.67
CA ASN A 416 14.61 -0.37 13.66
C ASN A 416 14.98 0.50 14.89
N THR A 417 14.46 1.74 14.91
CA THR A 417 14.64 2.70 16.03
C THR A 417 14.23 2.15 17.39
N SER A 418 13.27 1.23 17.45
CA SER A 418 12.81 0.60 18.69
C SER A 418 13.65 -0.59 19.11
N GLY A 419 14.75 -0.88 18.39
CA GLY A 419 15.60 -2.02 18.68
C GLY A 419 15.07 -3.37 18.20
N LYS A 420 13.95 -3.39 17.47
CA LYS A 420 13.42 -4.60 16.83
C LYS A 420 14.33 -5.02 15.68
N VAL A 421 14.72 -6.27 15.67
CA VAL A 421 15.43 -6.88 14.55
C VAL A 421 14.44 -7.12 13.42
N VAL A 422 14.62 -6.38 12.30
CA VAL A 422 13.79 -6.50 11.09
C VAL A 422 14.31 -7.60 10.17
N TYR A 423 15.63 -7.74 10.13
CA TYR A 423 16.32 -8.76 9.35
C TYR A 423 17.60 -9.19 10.06
N ASN A 424 17.90 -10.48 10.01
CA ASN A 424 19.17 -11.02 10.50
C ASN A 424 19.53 -12.26 9.69
N LYS A 425 20.65 -12.20 9.00
CA LYS A 425 21.15 -13.32 8.17
C LYS A 425 22.63 -13.52 8.41
N GLU A 426 22.99 -14.72 8.81
CA GLU A 426 24.35 -15.21 8.78
C GLU A 426 24.69 -15.78 7.39
N ILE A 427 25.87 -15.52 6.91
CA ILE A 427 26.34 -15.88 5.58
C ILE A 427 27.51 -16.87 5.73
N TYR A 428 27.34 -18.03 5.14
CA TYR A 428 28.31 -19.12 5.15
C TYR A 428 28.98 -19.25 3.78
N GLY A 429 30.26 -19.56 3.75
CA GLY A 429 31.01 -19.75 2.53
C GLY A 429 31.00 -21.19 2.00
N ASN A 430 30.28 -22.07 2.63
CA ASN A 430 30.26 -23.49 2.30
C ASN A 430 29.21 -23.87 1.23
N LYS A 431 29.26 -25.12 0.80
CA LYS A 431 28.32 -25.68 -0.20
C LYS A 431 26.83 -25.60 0.17
N GLN A 432 26.50 -25.36 1.44
CA GLN A 432 25.11 -25.30 1.92
C GLN A 432 24.50 -23.91 1.80
N GLN A 433 25.28 -22.86 1.53
CA GLN A 433 24.76 -21.52 1.28
C GLN A 433 24.05 -21.48 -0.06
N ASN A 434 22.73 -21.34 -0.04
CA ASN A 434 21.92 -21.16 -1.24
C ASN A 434 21.92 -19.70 -1.70
N ALA A 435 21.73 -19.50 -3.00
CA ALA A 435 21.44 -18.18 -3.53
C ALA A 435 20.07 -17.72 -3.01
N GLU A 436 20.00 -16.46 -2.59
CA GLU A 436 18.79 -15.85 -2.00
C GLU A 436 18.67 -14.40 -2.41
N SER A 437 17.46 -13.93 -2.65
CA SER A 437 17.18 -12.53 -2.93
C SER A 437 15.99 -12.08 -2.09
N GLN A 438 16.19 -11.06 -1.24
CA GLN A 438 15.17 -10.60 -0.32
C GLN A 438 15.11 -9.07 -0.25
N LYS A 439 13.89 -8.54 -0.14
CA LYS A 439 13.61 -7.13 0.13
C LYS A 439 13.31 -6.94 1.61
N VAL A 440 13.95 -5.95 2.21
CA VAL A 440 13.81 -5.60 3.61
C VAL A 440 13.41 -4.13 3.70
N PRO A 441 12.32 -3.77 4.39
CA PRO A 441 11.97 -2.38 4.62
C PRO A 441 13.00 -1.72 5.54
N VAL A 442 13.50 -0.54 5.16
CA VAL A 442 14.48 0.22 5.95
C VAL A 442 14.13 1.71 5.88
N LYS A 443 13.88 2.31 7.04
CA LYS A 443 13.44 3.70 7.18
C LYS A 443 14.50 4.59 7.79
N VAL A 444 14.30 5.89 7.69
CA VAL A 444 15.10 6.87 8.44
C VAL A 444 14.99 6.57 9.94
N GLY A 445 16.13 6.46 10.61
CA GLY A 445 16.27 6.06 12.00
C GLY A 445 16.62 4.59 12.20
N ASP A 446 16.49 3.73 11.19
CA ASP A 446 16.88 2.32 11.29
C ASP A 446 18.40 2.15 11.23
N TYR A 447 18.87 1.01 11.69
CA TYR A 447 20.29 0.66 11.76
C TYR A 447 20.61 -0.57 10.92
N ILE A 448 21.73 -0.52 10.21
CA ILE A 448 22.26 -1.61 9.37
C ILE A 448 23.63 -2.01 9.93
N GLU A 449 23.78 -3.24 10.34
CA GLU A 449 25.05 -3.82 10.78
C GLU A 449 25.52 -4.84 9.75
N LEU A 450 26.76 -4.70 9.32
CA LEU A 450 27.44 -5.63 8.44
C LEU A 450 28.71 -6.11 9.13
N THR A 451 28.92 -7.42 9.14
CA THR A 451 30.15 -8.03 9.65
C THR A 451 30.79 -8.92 8.59
N HIS A 452 32.10 -9.08 8.63
CA HIS A 452 32.82 -10.05 7.82
C HIS A 452 34.16 -10.44 8.48
N LEU A 453 34.74 -11.55 8.04
CA LEU A 453 36.09 -11.96 8.46
C LEU A 453 37.15 -11.08 7.80
N GLU A 454 37.83 -10.28 8.61
CA GLU A 454 38.87 -9.39 8.14
C GLU A 454 40.11 -10.16 7.62
N GLY A 455 40.78 -9.63 6.59
CA GLY A 455 41.97 -10.21 6.00
C GLY A 455 41.73 -11.19 4.87
N VAL A 456 40.70 -12.01 4.98
CA VAL A 456 40.29 -12.96 3.93
C VAL A 456 39.17 -12.42 3.06
N HIS A 457 38.33 -11.56 3.66
CA HIS A 457 37.19 -10.96 3.02
C HIS A 457 37.38 -9.45 2.88
N ARG A 458 36.71 -8.89 1.89
CA ARG A 458 36.63 -7.45 1.66
C ARG A 458 35.19 -6.99 1.63
N ALA A 459 34.94 -5.88 2.27
CA ALA A 459 33.63 -5.26 2.29
C ALA A 459 33.78 -3.78 1.90
N THR A 460 33.03 -3.39 0.89
CA THR A 460 33.06 -2.05 0.32
C THR A 460 31.67 -1.45 0.31
N LEU A 461 31.53 -0.26 0.91
CA LEU A 461 30.37 0.61 0.73
C LEU A 461 30.62 1.46 -0.53
N THR A 462 29.63 1.51 -1.40
CA THR A 462 29.58 2.42 -2.55
C THR A 462 28.37 3.34 -2.36
N ASN A 463 28.59 4.64 -2.36
CA ASN A 463 27.50 5.58 -2.53
C ASN A 463 27.18 5.65 -4.03
N VAL A 464 25.99 5.19 -4.41
CA VAL A 464 25.58 5.07 -5.82
C VAL A 464 25.34 6.45 -6.45
N ASP A 465 24.89 7.42 -5.64
CA ASP A 465 24.57 8.77 -6.12
C ASP A 465 25.84 9.55 -6.55
N ASN A 466 26.98 9.33 -5.88
CA ASN A 466 28.23 10.08 -6.15
C ASN A 466 29.41 9.18 -6.53
N SER A 467 29.22 7.88 -6.66
CA SER A 467 30.22 6.84 -7.02
C SER A 467 31.43 6.76 -6.08
N LYS A 468 31.40 7.40 -4.90
CA LYS A 468 32.47 7.25 -3.90
C LYS A 468 32.39 5.89 -3.23
N GLN A 469 33.56 5.37 -2.86
CA GLN A 469 33.73 4.06 -2.26
C GLN A 469 34.57 4.12 -0.99
N GLU A 470 34.22 3.33 0.00
CA GLU A 470 35.00 3.12 1.21
C GLU A 470 34.99 1.63 1.60
N SER A 471 36.17 1.10 1.85
CA SER A 471 36.28 -0.23 2.45
C SER A 471 36.13 -0.11 3.96
N PHE A 472 35.34 -0.98 4.55
CA PHE A 472 35.18 -1.02 5.98
C PHE A 472 35.82 -2.28 6.60
N GLY A 473 36.26 -2.17 7.85
CA GLY A 473 36.90 -3.28 8.58
C GLY A 473 35.89 -4.34 9.00
N LYS A 474 36.30 -5.21 9.90
CA LYS A 474 35.57 -6.40 10.35
C LYS A 474 34.07 -6.18 10.63
N LYS A 475 33.72 -4.98 11.07
CA LYS A 475 32.33 -4.63 11.41
C LYS A 475 32.07 -3.15 11.07
N ALA A 476 30.92 -2.87 10.51
CA ALA A 476 30.41 -1.52 10.35
C ALA A 476 28.93 -1.45 10.71
N ILE A 477 28.55 -0.37 11.37
CA ILE A 477 27.14 -0.09 11.72
C ILE A 477 26.80 1.30 11.19
N TYR A 478 25.68 1.38 10.49
CA TYR A 478 25.16 2.62 9.92
C TYR A 478 23.75 2.91 10.45
N GLU A 479 23.52 4.13 10.91
CA GLU A 479 22.21 4.71 11.13
C GLU A 479 21.75 5.36 9.82
N VAL A 480 20.53 5.07 9.38
CA VAL A 480 19.92 5.70 8.21
C VAL A 480 19.36 7.05 8.61
N THR A 481 19.92 8.15 8.10
CA THR A 481 19.51 9.51 8.41
C THR A 481 18.76 10.17 7.24
N LYS A 482 18.22 11.37 7.46
CA LYS A 482 17.59 12.13 6.37
C LYS A 482 18.59 12.50 5.27
N GLU A 483 19.82 12.81 5.64
CA GLU A 483 20.90 13.21 4.75
C GLU A 483 21.58 12.02 4.05
N GLY A 484 21.54 10.83 4.65
CA GLY A 484 22.21 9.65 4.12
C GLY A 484 22.44 8.57 5.18
N LEU A 485 23.69 8.17 5.35
CA LEU A 485 24.13 7.21 6.37
C LEU A 485 24.99 7.92 7.42
N LYS A 486 24.89 7.47 8.65
CA LYS A 486 25.81 7.88 9.74
C LYS A 486 26.47 6.65 10.32
N LYS A 487 27.80 6.57 10.27
CA LYS A 487 28.55 5.49 10.89
C LYS A 487 28.48 5.63 12.42
N VAL A 488 28.11 4.57 13.11
CA VAL A 488 27.95 4.53 14.57
C VAL A 488 28.71 3.33 15.16
N GLU A 489 29.03 3.39 16.44
CA GLU A 489 29.80 2.32 17.11
C GLU A 489 28.91 1.13 17.52
N LYS A 490 27.63 1.39 17.86
CA LYS A 490 26.70 0.36 18.31
C LYS A 490 25.28 0.68 17.90
N MET A 491 24.46 -0.36 17.72
CA MET A 491 23.01 -0.23 17.61
C MET A 491 22.39 0.09 18.98
N PRO A 492 21.22 0.78 18.99
CA PRO A 492 20.46 0.94 20.24
C PRO A 492 20.04 -0.43 20.78
N GLU A 493 20.08 -0.58 22.09
CA GLU A 493 19.54 -1.78 22.71
C GLU A 493 18.02 -1.71 22.72
N ALA A 494 17.38 -2.76 22.19
CA ALA A 494 15.93 -2.89 22.26
C ALA A 494 15.46 -2.90 23.70
N THR A 495 14.43 -2.13 24.04
CA THR A 495 13.75 -2.24 25.33
C THR A 495 12.70 -3.33 25.29
N ILE A 496 12.35 -3.90 26.45
CA ILE A 496 11.30 -4.91 26.50
C ILE A 496 9.92 -4.33 26.14
N LEU A 497 9.72 -3.03 26.32
CA LEU A 497 8.43 -2.36 26.15
C LEU A 497 8.20 -1.82 24.73
N GLU A 498 9.23 -1.79 23.88
CA GLU A 498 9.13 -1.29 22.51
C GLU A 498 8.87 -2.41 21.52
N GLY A 499 7.88 -2.24 20.65
CA GLY A 499 7.53 -3.22 19.61
C GLY A 499 6.02 -3.38 19.40
N ASN A 500 5.63 -4.42 18.67
CA ASN A 500 4.24 -4.68 18.34
C ASN A 500 3.68 -5.97 18.91
N LYS A 501 4.55 -6.91 19.31
CA LYS A 501 4.12 -8.25 19.74
C LYS A 501 4.64 -8.58 21.14
N PHE A 502 3.72 -8.78 22.04
CA PHE A 502 4.01 -9.07 23.44
C PHE A 502 3.25 -10.30 23.89
N ALA A 503 3.84 -11.01 24.88
CA ALA A 503 3.15 -12.08 25.56
C ALA A 503 3.34 -11.95 27.07
N TRP A 504 2.33 -12.35 27.82
CA TRP A 504 2.41 -12.53 29.27
C TRP A 504 2.13 -13.98 29.60
N SER A 505 3.03 -14.57 30.39
CA SER A 505 2.86 -15.90 30.97
C SER A 505 2.65 -15.77 32.46
N LEU A 506 1.53 -16.25 32.94
CA LEU A 506 1.22 -16.32 34.37
C LEU A 506 1.31 -17.77 34.80
N LYS A 507 2.22 -18.02 35.74
CA LYS A 507 2.49 -19.36 36.26
C LYS A 507 2.09 -19.44 37.75
N GLY A 508 1.50 -20.53 38.13
CA GLY A 508 1.11 -20.85 39.48
C GLY A 508 1.91 -22.00 40.08
N TYR A 509 1.28 -22.81 40.89
CA TYR A 509 1.89 -23.94 41.58
C TYR A 509 2.77 -24.81 40.67
N SER A 510 3.98 -25.08 41.09
CA SER A 510 5.00 -25.87 40.40
C SER A 510 5.30 -25.34 38.97
N ASP A 511 5.33 -24.05 38.80
CA ASP A 511 5.59 -23.35 37.53
C ASP A 511 4.59 -23.71 36.39
N ARG A 512 3.44 -24.28 36.73
CA ARG A 512 2.40 -24.56 35.77
C ARG A 512 1.84 -23.25 35.21
N GLU A 513 1.78 -23.14 33.88
CA GLU A 513 1.10 -22.04 33.22
C GLU A 513 -0.40 -22.09 33.53
N ILE A 514 -0.94 -21.00 34.03
CA ILE A 514 -2.35 -20.83 34.38
C ILE A 514 -3.08 -19.90 33.42
N ALA A 515 -2.33 -18.96 32.83
CA ALA A 515 -2.82 -18.11 31.78
C ALA A 515 -1.67 -17.68 30.87
N LYS A 516 -1.97 -17.57 29.59
CA LYS A 516 -1.13 -16.99 28.58
C LYS A 516 -1.89 -15.90 27.84
N VAL A 517 -1.26 -14.77 27.67
CA VAL A 517 -1.82 -13.65 26.92
C VAL A 517 -0.87 -13.30 25.78
N ASP A 518 -1.35 -13.30 24.56
CA ASP A 518 -0.59 -12.87 23.39
C ASP A 518 -1.27 -11.60 22.84
N TYR A 519 -0.50 -10.52 22.69
CA TYR A 519 -0.96 -9.25 22.15
C TYR A 519 -0.20 -8.90 20.88
N ASP A 520 -0.94 -8.62 19.81
CA ASP A 520 -0.42 -8.11 18.55
C ASP A 520 -1.05 -6.75 18.23
N LYS A 521 -0.26 -5.68 18.40
CA LYS A 521 -0.67 -4.30 18.14
C LYS A 521 -1.01 -4.05 16.67
N THR A 522 -0.41 -4.80 15.74
CA THR A 522 -0.62 -4.59 14.29
C THR A 522 -2.02 -4.98 13.82
N VAL A 523 -2.64 -5.92 14.51
CA VAL A 523 -4.03 -6.36 14.28
C VAL A 523 -4.98 -5.91 15.38
N GLU A 524 -4.47 -5.15 16.38
CA GLU A 524 -5.23 -4.64 17.52
C GLU A 524 -5.94 -5.75 18.32
N GLU A 525 -5.33 -6.93 18.43
CA GLU A 525 -5.92 -8.08 19.10
C GLU A 525 -5.07 -8.60 20.27
N MET A 526 -5.71 -8.88 21.39
CA MET A 526 -5.16 -9.58 22.52
C MET A 526 -5.88 -10.92 22.71
N LYS A 527 -5.15 -12.03 22.62
CA LYS A 527 -5.66 -13.38 22.85
C LYS A 527 -5.34 -13.81 24.26
N VAL A 528 -6.38 -14.03 25.05
CA VAL A 528 -6.25 -14.52 26.42
C VAL A 528 -6.60 -16.01 26.44
N LYS A 529 -5.67 -16.83 26.87
CA LYS A 529 -5.85 -18.27 27.04
C LYS A 529 -5.69 -18.61 28.53
N LEU A 530 -6.73 -19.14 29.13
CA LEU A 530 -6.71 -19.64 30.49
C LEU A 530 -6.61 -21.16 30.46
N GLU A 531 -5.75 -21.72 31.28
CA GLU A 531 -5.67 -23.16 31.47
C GLU A 531 -6.65 -23.62 32.56
N ALA A 532 -7.04 -24.87 32.50
CA ALA A 532 -7.88 -25.45 33.57
C ALA A 532 -7.19 -25.39 34.92
N GLY A 533 -7.94 -25.06 35.95
CA GLY A 533 -7.41 -24.94 37.30
C GLY A 533 -6.83 -26.26 37.84
N VAL A 534 -5.78 -26.17 38.62
CA VAL A 534 -5.20 -27.34 39.29
C VAL A 534 -6.18 -27.88 40.32
N PRO A 535 -6.43 -29.19 40.38
CA PRO A 535 -7.28 -29.80 41.39
C PRO A 535 -6.60 -29.81 42.76
N HIS A 536 -6.44 -28.62 43.36
CA HIS A 536 -5.82 -28.44 44.69
C HIS A 536 -6.64 -27.52 45.57
N SER A 537 -6.86 -27.87 46.81
CA SER A 537 -7.71 -27.15 47.76
C SER A 537 -7.12 -25.80 48.24
N TYR A 538 -5.82 -25.56 47.96
CA TYR A 538 -5.15 -24.32 48.37
C TYR A 538 -5.49 -23.07 47.53
N PHE A 539 -6.12 -23.22 46.37
CA PHE A 539 -6.35 -22.13 45.45
C PHE A 539 -7.83 -21.88 45.15
N ALA A 540 -8.64 -21.82 46.23
CA ALA A 540 -10.05 -21.48 46.13
C ALA A 540 -10.32 -19.98 45.90
N SER A 541 -9.29 -19.13 46.11
CA SER A 541 -9.37 -17.68 45.94
C SER A 541 -8.76 -17.23 44.62
N THR A 542 -9.18 -16.06 44.13
CA THR A 542 -8.54 -15.36 43.03
C THR A 542 -7.12 -15.03 43.38
N TYR A 543 -6.16 -15.49 42.55
CA TYR A 543 -4.77 -15.20 42.76
C TYR A 543 -4.10 -14.50 41.59
N ALA A 544 -4.82 -14.27 40.50
CA ALA A 544 -4.41 -13.40 39.42
C ALA A 544 -5.62 -12.81 38.71
N SER A 545 -5.45 -11.70 38.03
CA SER A 545 -6.47 -11.12 37.17
C SER A 545 -5.88 -10.44 35.95
N ILE A 546 -6.67 -10.37 34.90
CA ILE A 546 -6.35 -9.64 33.67
C ILE A 546 -7.48 -8.65 33.43
N LYS A 547 -7.16 -7.37 33.30
CA LYS A 547 -8.12 -6.31 33.02
C LYS A 547 -7.67 -5.48 31.85
N VAL A 548 -8.58 -5.18 30.93
CA VAL A 548 -8.36 -4.26 29.82
C VAL A 548 -9.37 -3.13 29.89
N GLN A 549 -8.92 -1.91 29.75
CA GLN A 549 -9.75 -0.70 29.70
C GLN A 549 -9.39 0.12 28.47
N ASN A 550 -10.39 0.77 27.86
CA ASN A 550 -10.08 1.73 26.80
C ASN A 550 -9.52 3.06 27.38
N SER A 551 -9.14 3.97 26.50
CA SER A 551 -8.61 5.30 26.87
C SER A 551 -9.59 6.15 27.70
N SER A 552 -10.90 5.87 27.62
CA SER A 552 -11.92 6.51 28.46
C SER A 552 -12.15 5.77 29.78
N GLY A 553 -11.42 4.68 30.06
CA GLY A 553 -11.51 3.88 31.28
C GLY A 553 -12.62 2.83 31.28
N ASN A 554 -13.38 2.64 30.19
CA ASN A 554 -14.40 1.59 30.11
C ASN A 554 -13.71 0.21 30.05
N VAL A 555 -14.25 -0.72 30.82
CA VAL A 555 -13.73 -2.09 30.89
C VAL A 555 -14.09 -2.87 29.64
N LEU A 556 -13.11 -3.23 28.83
CA LEU A 556 -13.26 -4.08 27.65
C LEU A 556 -13.19 -5.57 28.02
N TYR A 557 -12.39 -5.89 29.01
CA TYR A 557 -12.21 -7.26 29.51
C TYR A 557 -11.84 -7.23 30.99
N ASN A 558 -12.38 -8.14 31.76
CA ASN A 558 -11.99 -8.34 33.15
C ASN A 558 -12.19 -9.81 33.53
N LYS A 559 -11.09 -10.48 33.86
CA LYS A 559 -11.12 -11.88 34.22
C LYS A 559 -10.28 -12.14 35.45
N GLU A 560 -10.92 -12.69 36.48
CA GLU A 560 -10.26 -13.26 37.64
C GLU A 560 -9.82 -14.69 37.35
N ILE A 561 -8.61 -15.04 37.78
CA ILE A 561 -8.00 -16.35 37.58
C ILE A 561 -7.90 -17.05 38.92
N VAL A 562 -8.61 -18.16 39.03
CA VAL A 562 -8.62 -19.02 40.21
C VAL A 562 -7.91 -20.33 39.92
N GLY A 563 -7.10 -20.81 40.82
CA GLY A 563 -6.29 -22.01 40.63
C GLY A 563 -6.95 -23.32 41.09
N ASN A 564 -8.25 -23.29 41.33
CA ASN A 564 -8.96 -24.47 41.87
C ASN A 564 -9.61 -25.30 40.74
N LYS A 565 -10.23 -26.42 41.12
CA LYS A 565 -10.93 -27.34 40.20
C LYS A 565 -12.03 -26.69 39.36
N GLN A 566 -12.54 -25.53 39.75
CA GLN A 566 -13.63 -24.83 39.04
C GLN A 566 -13.15 -23.92 37.93
N GLN A 567 -11.85 -23.63 37.82
CA GLN A 567 -11.29 -22.91 36.68
C GLN A 567 -11.34 -23.77 35.45
N ASN A 568 -12.18 -23.42 34.48
CA ASN A 568 -12.24 -24.08 33.18
C ASN A 568 -11.19 -23.48 32.22
N ALA A 569 -10.72 -24.32 31.29
CA ALA A 569 -9.94 -23.82 30.16
C ALA A 569 -10.83 -22.91 29.29
N GLU A 570 -10.27 -21.77 28.89
CA GLU A 570 -11.00 -20.75 28.14
C GLU A 570 -10.04 -20.03 27.18
N SER A 571 -10.52 -19.64 26.01
CA SER A 571 -9.77 -18.81 25.08
C SER A 571 -10.67 -17.70 24.54
N GLN A 572 -10.22 -16.45 24.68
CA GLN A 572 -10.97 -15.28 24.22
C GLN A 572 -10.06 -14.28 23.50
N THR A 573 -10.58 -13.67 22.45
CA THR A 573 -9.94 -12.54 21.77
C THR A 573 -10.56 -11.24 22.22
N VAL A 574 -9.73 -10.27 22.62
CA VAL A 574 -10.14 -8.95 23.11
C VAL A 574 -9.53 -7.90 22.17
N PRO A 575 -10.33 -6.98 21.59
CA PRO A 575 -9.80 -5.88 20.82
C PRO A 575 -9.05 -4.90 21.76
N VAL A 576 -7.80 -4.55 21.41
CA VAL A 576 -6.97 -3.64 22.21
C VAL A 576 -6.22 -2.69 21.29
N LYS A 577 -6.51 -1.39 21.39
CA LYS A 577 -6.03 -0.35 20.50
C LYS A 577 -4.95 0.53 21.14
N VAL A 578 -4.26 1.31 20.33
CA VAL A 578 -3.40 2.38 20.81
C VAL A 578 -4.22 3.36 21.67
N GLY A 579 -3.75 3.62 22.89
CA GLY A 579 -4.44 4.42 23.89
C GLY A 579 -5.11 3.59 24.99
N ASP A 580 -5.36 2.29 24.77
CA ASP A 580 -5.97 1.40 25.77
C ASP A 580 -4.95 0.99 26.85
N TYR A 581 -5.48 0.43 27.94
CA TYR A 581 -4.72 0.03 29.13
C TYR A 581 -4.93 -1.44 29.45
N ILE A 582 -3.84 -2.10 29.83
CA ILE A 582 -3.83 -3.52 30.24
C ILE A 582 -3.26 -3.60 31.67
N GLU A 583 -3.97 -4.25 32.57
CA GLU A 583 -3.54 -4.51 33.94
C GLU A 583 -3.47 -6.01 34.20
N PHE A 584 -2.35 -6.41 34.78
CA PHE A 584 -2.17 -7.74 35.34
C PHE A 584 -1.96 -7.63 36.85
N THR A 585 -2.68 -8.44 37.62
CA THR A 585 -2.42 -8.60 39.06
C THR A 585 -2.14 -10.06 39.36
N HIS A 586 -1.28 -10.33 40.33
CA HIS A 586 -1.00 -11.67 40.81
C HIS A 586 -0.40 -11.66 42.21
N ILE A 587 -0.39 -12.81 42.87
CA ILE A 587 0.31 -12.98 44.13
C ILE A 587 1.80 -13.13 43.84
N GLU A 588 2.56 -12.07 44.07
CA GLU A 588 3.99 -11.99 43.74
C GLU A 588 4.85 -13.01 44.49
N GLY A 589 5.84 -13.54 43.79
CA GLY A 589 6.89 -14.40 44.37
C GLY A 589 7.19 -15.62 43.51
N GLU A 590 7.94 -16.56 44.06
CA GLU A 590 8.21 -17.85 43.43
C GLU A 590 6.91 -18.64 43.24
N ALA A 591 6.80 -19.35 42.15
CA ALA A 591 5.62 -20.17 41.81
C ALA A 591 5.51 -21.39 42.74
N THR A 592 5.04 -21.14 43.94
CA THR A 592 4.81 -22.14 45.01
C THR A 592 3.31 -22.43 45.14
N LYS A 593 2.91 -23.14 46.19
CA LYS A 593 1.52 -23.48 46.46
C LYS A 593 0.57 -22.29 46.51
N GLU A 594 1.06 -21.14 47.00
CA GLU A 594 0.22 -19.98 47.27
C GLU A 594 0.59 -18.72 46.46
N LYS A 595 1.63 -18.80 45.64
CA LYS A 595 2.14 -17.67 44.88
C LYS A 595 2.19 -17.92 43.40
N THR A 596 2.21 -16.86 42.63
CA THR A 596 2.29 -16.87 41.19
C THR A 596 3.49 -16.09 40.72
N ARG A 597 3.94 -16.38 39.51
CA ARG A 597 4.97 -15.62 38.81
C ARG A 597 4.41 -15.16 37.46
N ALA A 598 4.55 -13.90 37.18
CA ALA A 598 4.11 -13.35 35.88
C ALA A 598 5.32 -12.78 35.14
N THR A 599 5.41 -13.08 33.87
CA THR A 599 6.51 -12.68 33.01
C THR A 599 5.96 -12.02 31.75
N LEU A 600 6.42 -10.80 31.45
CA LEU A 600 6.23 -10.14 30.17
C LEU A 600 7.34 -10.61 29.22
N ILE A 601 7.00 -10.93 28.00
CA ILE A 601 7.90 -11.35 26.93
C ILE A 601 7.64 -10.47 25.72
N ASN A 602 8.65 -9.81 25.21
CA ASN A 602 8.58 -9.15 23.91
C ASN A 602 8.94 -10.16 22.83
N LEU A 603 7.96 -10.52 22.01
CA LEU A 603 8.11 -11.57 20.97
C LEU A 603 8.94 -11.15 19.77
N GLU A 604 9.26 -9.85 19.64
CA GLU A 604 10.04 -9.33 18.52
C GLU A 604 11.53 -9.31 18.81
N ASN A 605 11.94 -9.11 20.09
CA ASN A 605 13.33 -9.04 20.49
C ASN A 605 13.74 -10.10 21.51
N ASN A 606 12.82 -11.02 21.89
CA ASN A 606 13.00 -12.11 22.85
C ASN A 606 13.44 -11.68 24.27
N LYS A 607 13.34 -10.39 24.61
CA LYS A 607 13.56 -9.93 25.98
C LYS A 607 12.37 -10.30 26.87
N ASN A 608 12.65 -10.65 28.11
CA ASN A 608 11.64 -10.93 29.09
C ASN A 608 11.95 -10.28 30.43
N GLU A 609 10.92 -10.03 31.22
CA GLU A 609 11.00 -9.39 32.54
C GLU A 609 9.91 -9.99 33.44
N THR A 610 10.29 -10.34 34.67
CA THR A 610 9.31 -10.71 35.70
C THR A 610 8.59 -9.44 36.16
N ILE A 611 7.27 -9.45 36.09
CA ILE A 611 6.46 -8.32 36.56
C ILE A 611 6.09 -8.48 38.02
N GLY A 612 5.98 -7.36 38.75
CA GLY A 612 5.60 -7.35 40.15
C GLY A 612 4.11 -7.60 40.38
N LYS A 613 3.66 -7.56 41.63
CA LYS A 613 2.29 -7.87 42.06
C LYS A 613 1.20 -7.26 41.20
N THR A 614 1.40 -6.05 40.72
CA THR A 614 0.49 -5.36 39.79
C THR A 614 1.34 -4.67 38.75
N ALA A 615 1.03 -4.91 37.50
CA ALA A 615 1.65 -4.23 36.38
C ALA A 615 0.57 -3.64 35.48
N ARG A 616 0.73 -2.37 35.14
CA ARG A 616 -0.19 -1.62 34.25
C ARG A 616 0.56 -1.06 33.07
N TYR A 617 -0.01 -1.23 31.92
CA TYR A 617 0.56 -0.78 30.65
C TYR A 617 -0.47 0.03 29.85
N GLN A 618 -0.05 1.18 29.34
CA GLN A 618 -0.75 1.87 28.28
C GLN A 618 -0.17 1.42 26.94
N VAL A 619 -1.02 1.10 25.98
CA VAL A 619 -0.62 0.80 24.61
C VAL A 619 -0.31 2.11 23.90
N THR A 620 0.91 2.26 23.40
CA THR A 620 1.38 3.43 22.65
C THR A 620 1.71 3.08 21.19
N LYS A 621 2.01 4.08 20.38
CA LYS A 621 2.46 3.85 18.99
C LYS A 621 3.76 3.06 18.93
N GLU A 622 4.67 3.30 19.88
CA GLU A 622 5.99 2.67 19.97
C GLU A 622 5.94 1.27 20.61
N GLY A 623 4.93 0.98 21.43
CA GLY A 623 4.83 -0.29 22.14
C GLY A 623 3.96 -0.19 23.40
N LEU A 624 4.52 -0.58 24.55
CA LEU A 624 3.89 -0.49 25.86
C LEU A 624 4.57 0.57 26.72
N LYS A 625 3.79 1.30 27.51
CA LYS A 625 4.29 2.24 28.53
C LYS A 625 3.80 1.79 29.89
N LYS A 626 4.70 1.54 30.84
CA LYS A 626 4.32 1.31 32.26
C LYS A 626 3.65 2.55 32.81
N VAL A 627 2.53 2.38 33.51
CA VAL A 627 1.80 3.45 34.21
C VAL A 627 1.46 3.04 35.63
N GLU A 628 1.34 4.01 36.53
CA GLU A 628 1.00 3.74 37.91
C GLU A 628 -0.50 3.53 38.11
N THR A 629 -1.31 4.24 37.37
CA THR A 629 -2.78 4.20 37.46
C THR A 629 -3.39 4.02 36.09
N MET A 630 -4.59 3.45 36.03
CA MET A 630 -5.44 3.42 34.85
C MET A 630 -6.50 4.51 34.96
N PRO A 631 -7.08 5.01 33.85
CA PRO A 631 -8.14 5.99 33.89
C PRO A 631 -9.31 5.48 34.72
N GLU A 632 -9.79 6.29 35.61
CA GLU A 632 -11.06 6.00 36.33
C GLU A 632 -12.21 6.58 35.51
N THR A 633 -13.13 5.73 35.07
CA THR A 633 -14.38 6.18 34.52
C THR A 633 -15.29 6.71 35.61
N THR A 634 -16.03 7.75 35.30
CA THR A 634 -17.17 8.16 36.13
C THR A 634 -18.43 7.40 35.70
N VAL A 635 -19.51 7.51 36.47
CA VAL A 635 -20.83 6.99 36.06
C VAL A 635 -21.33 7.65 34.76
N LEU A 636 -20.77 8.82 34.40
CA LEU A 636 -21.18 9.64 33.26
C LEU A 636 -20.44 9.32 31.95
N ASP A 637 -19.35 8.54 31.99
CA ASP A 637 -18.53 8.24 30.83
C ASP A 637 -19.00 6.96 30.11
N GLY A 638 -19.21 7.02 28.81
CA GLY A 638 -19.55 5.85 27.98
C GLY A 638 -20.72 6.05 27.03
N ASN A 639 -21.29 4.96 26.56
CA ASN A 639 -22.33 4.96 25.54
C ASN A 639 -23.66 4.35 25.98
N HIS A 640 -23.69 3.65 27.12
CA HIS A 640 -24.86 2.91 27.52
C HIS A 640 -25.24 3.19 29.00
N PHE A 641 -26.40 3.82 29.20
CA PHE A 641 -26.86 4.30 30.49
C PHE A 641 -28.27 3.79 30.80
N GLY A 642 -28.48 3.46 32.05
CA GLY A 642 -29.82 3.11 32.56
C GLY A 642 -30.24 4.01 33.71
N TRP A 643 -31.50 4.32 33.83
CA TRP A 643 -32.09 4.96 35.02
C TRP A 643 -33.21 4.09 35.56
N SER A 644 -33.17 3.84 36.87
CA SER A 644 -34.18 3.13 37.60
C SER A 644 -34.86 4.06 38.58
N PHE A 645 -36.17 4.17 38.47
CA PHE A 645 -37.02 4.93 39.38
C PHE A 645 -37.79 3.96 40.27
N LYS A 646 -37.58 4.06 41.57
CA LYS A 646 -38.24 3.21 42.55
C LYS A 646 -39.15 4.04 43.43
N GLY A 647 -40.33 3.56 43.64
CA GLY A 647 -41.33 4.15 44.50
C GLY A 647 -41.56 3.35 45.78
N TYR A 648 -42.79 3.32 46.26
CA TYR A 648 -43.17 2.63 47.48
C TYR A 648 -42.65 1.18 47.55
N SER A 649 -42.02 0.83 48.69
CA SER A 649 -41.41 -0.48 48.93
C SER A 649 -40.37 -0.90 47.89
N ASP A 650 -39.59 0.05 47.41
CA ASP A 650 -38.53 -0.15 46.39
C ASP A 650 -39.04 -0.75 45.07
N ARG A 651 -40.34 -0.69 44.84
CA ARG A 651 -40.92 -1.14 43.57
C ARG A 651 -40.44 -0.25 42.43
N GLU A 652 -39.94 -0.85 41.39
CA GLU A 652 -39.60 -0.13 40.13
C GLU A 652 -40.87 0.41 39.50
N ILE A 653 -40.88 1.70 39.19
CA ILE A 653 -42.01 2.41 38.58
C ILE A 653 -41.71 2.89 37.17
N ALA A 654 -40.44 3.11 36.87
CA ALA A 654 -39.96 3.37 35.53
C ALA A 654 -38.51 2.91 35.38
N LYS A 655 -38.18 2.45 34.19
CA LYS A 655 -36.86 2.11 33.77
C LYS A 655 -36.55 2.78 32.44
N VAL A 656 -35.42 3.43 32.36
CA VAL A 656 -34.97 4.06 31.13
C VAL A 656 -33.64 3.40 30.71
N ASP A 657 -33.52 3.04 29.47
CA ASP A 657 -32.32 2.50 28.86
C ASP A 657 -31.95 3.41 27.69
N TYR A 658 -30.73 4.00 27.70
CA TYR A 658 -30.24 4.87 26.66
C TYR A 658 -28.94 4.34 26.09
N ASN A 659 -28.94 4.05 24.80
CA ASN A 659 -27.76 3.67 24.05
C ASN A 659 -27.42 4.79 23.04
N LYS A 660 -26.32 5.50 23.33
CA LYS A 660 -25.82 6.60 22.50
C LYS A 660 -25.37 6.14 21.11
N THR A 661 -24.84 4.93 20.97
CA THR A 661 -24.39 4.39 19.68
C THR A 661 -25.55 4.18 18.72
N THR A 662 -26.72 3.77 19.23
CA THR A 662 -27.92 3.60 18.42
C THR A 662 -28.83 4.84 18.41
N GLU A 663 -28.46 5.90 19.14
CA GLU A 663 -29.22 7.13 19.33
C GLU A 663 -30.66 6.87 19.81
N LYS A 664 -30.87 5.82 20.63
CA LYS A 664 -32.21 5.40 21.10
C LYS A 664 -32.26 5.36 22.62
N MET A 665 -33.30 5.95 23.16
CA MET A 665 -33.65 5.85 24.55
C MET A 665 -35.00 5.11 24.69
N GLN A 666 -34.97 3.95 25.36
CA GLN A 666 -36.16 3.16 25.65
C GLN A 666 -36.70 3.54 27.03
N VAL A 667 -37.90 4.01 27.10
CA VAL A 667 -38.59 4.36 28.35
C VAL A 667 -39.67 3.30 28.63
N ASN A 668 -39.56 2.62 29.75
CA ASN A 668 -40.51 1.62 30.21
C ASN A 668 -41.13 2.10 31.52
N LEU A 669 -42.40 2.30 31.53
CA LEU A 669 -43.20 2.62 32.73
C LEU A 669 -43.91 1.38 33.22
N GLU A 670 -43.83 1.13 34.50
CA GLU A 670 -44.59 0.05 35.14
C GLU A 670 -46.00 0.50 35.50
N ALA A 671 -46.89 -0.43 35.62
CA ALA A 671 -48.23 -0.15 36.11
C ALA A 671 -48.18 0.41 37.54
N GLY A 672 -48.97 1.43 37.80
CA GLY A 672 -48.99 2.09 39.08
C GLY A 672 -49.48 1.17 40.22
N VAL A 673 -48.94 1.36 41.40
CA VAL A 673 -49.35 0.62 42.61
C VAL A 673 -50.76 1.04 42.99
N PRO A 674 -51.64 0.12 43.32
CA PRO A 674 -52.99 0.44 43.79
C PRO A 674 -52.94 1.00 45.22
N HIS A 675 -52.50 2.23 45.38
CA HIS A 675 -52.41 2.90 46.69
C HIS A 675 -52.84 4.36 46.58
N SER A 676 -53.68 4.79 47.53
CA SER A 676 -54.33 6.11 47.56
C SER A 676 -53.33 7.29 47.81
N TYR A 677 -52.13 7.03 48.26
CA TYR A 677 -51.12 8.07 48.56
C TYR A 677 -50.44 8.70 47.36
N PHE A 678 -50.62 8.17 46.14
CA PHE A 678 -49.83 8.59 44.97
C PHE A 678 -50.73 9.03 43.81
N ASN A 679 -51.70 9.92 44.08
CA ASN A 679 -52.48 10.48 43.01
C ASN A 679 -51.85 11.58 42.21
N ASN A 680 -50.68 12.07 42.64
CA ASN A 680 -49.93 13.12 42.00
C ASN A 680 -48.74 12.55 41.19
N THR A 681 -48.32 13.31 40.16
CA THR A 681 -47.08 13.06 39.49
C THR A 681 -45.92 13.23 40.46
N TYR A 682 -45.16 12.16 40.71
CA TYR A 682 -44.02 12.20 41.61
C TYR A 682 -42.69 11.95 40.92
N ALA A 683 -42.68 11.69 39.62
CA ALA A 683 -41.50 11.69 38.79
C ALA A 683 -41.87 12.11 37.37
N SER A 684 -40.91 12.63 36.63
CA SER A 684 -41.08 12.92 35.19
C SER A 684 -39.80 12.70 34.43
N ILE A 685 -39.96 12.39 33.14
CA ILE A 685 -38.90 12.24 32.18
C ILE A 685 -39.17 13.22 31.04
N THR A 686 -38.25 14.14 30.78
CA THR A 686 -38.32 15.09 29.65
C THR A 686 -37.11 14.99 28.81
N VAL A 687 -37.25 14.86 27.50
CA VAL A 687 -36.16 14.92 26.52
C VAL A 687 -36.34 16.15 25.64
N LYS A 688 -35.29 16.94 25.49
CA LYS A 688 -35.26 18.14 24.63
C LYS A 688 -34.11 18.01 23.63
N ASN A 689 -34.32 18.45 22.41
CA ASN A 689 -33.21 18.53 21.45
C ASN A 689 -32.27 19.67 21.81
N SER A 690 -31.16 19.77 21.07
CA SER A 690 -30.13 20.81 21.25
C SER A 690 -30.67 22.26 21.11
N THR A 691 -31.83 22.46 20.45
CA THR A 691 -32.48 23.76 20.31
C THR A 691 -33.51 24.02 21.40
N GLY A 692 -33.70 23.08 22.35
CA GLY A 692 -34.67 23.18 23.47
C GLY A 692 -36.09 22.71 23.17
N SER A 693 -36.36 22.21 21.95
CA SER A 693 -37.69 21.65 21.62
C SER A 693 -37.89 20.32 22.30
N ILE A 694 -39.09 20.10 22.86
CA ILE A 694 -39.41 18.86 23.58
C ILE A 694 -39.64 17.72 22.59
N LEU A 695 -38.83 16.67 22.72
CA LEU A 695 -38.95 15.41 21.97
C LEU A 695 -39.83 14.40 22.72
N TYR A 696 -39.78 14.42 24.04
CA TYR A 696 -40.55 13.54 24.90
C TYR A 696 -40.85 14.21 26.26
N ASN A 697 -42.03 14.03 26.81
CA ASN A 697 -42.34 14.48 28.14
C ASN A 697 -43.40 13.57 28.76
N LYS A 698 -43.06 12.93 29.87
CA LYS A 698 -43.92 12.00 30.57
C LYS A 698 -43.86 12.18 32.08
N GLY A 699 -45.00 12.46 32.68
CA GLY A 699 -45.17 12.38 34.12
C GLY A 699 -45.43 10.95 34.55
N ILE A 700 -44.84 10.55 35.66
CA ILE A 700 -44.96 9.22 36.28
C ILE A 700 -45.81 9.35 37.56
N VAL A 701 -46.96 8.69 37.59
CA VAL A 701 -47.86 8.65 38.74
C VAL A 701 -47.86 7.24 39.32
N GLY A 702 -47.87 7.15 40.65
CA GLY A 702 -47.84 5.87 41.35
C GLY A 702 -49.20 5.29 41.68
N ASN A 703 -50.29 5.84 41.14
CA ASN A 703 -51.65 5.41 41.48
C ASN A 703 -52.17 4.32 40.50
N ARG A 704 -53.39 3.83 40.75
CA ARG A 704 -54.05 2.80 39.94
C ARG A 704 -54.27 3.18 38.48
N GLN A 705 -54.19 4.45 38.13
CA GLN A 705 -54.36 4.95 36.76
C GLN A 705 -53.11 4.90 35.89
N GLN A 706 -51.93 4.73 36.49
CA GLN A 706 -50.70 4.53 35.75
C GLN A 706 -50.75 3.16 35.04
N THR A 707 -50.80 3.17 33.74
CA THR A 707 -50.71 1.96 32.91
C THR A 707 -49.26 1.66 32.54
N ALA A 708 -48.95 0.38 32.36
CA ALA A 708 -47.64 0.00 31.80
C ALA A 708 -47.51 0.53 30.35
N GLU A 709 -46.38 1.11 30.03
CA GLU A 709 -46.09 1.74 28.72
C GLU A 709 -44.64 1.55 28.35
N SER A 710 -44.36 1.34 27.08
CA SER A 710 -43.02 1.24 26.55
C SER A 710 -42.87 2.11 25.30
N GLN A 711 -41.93 3.05 25.31
CA GLN A 711 -41.74 3.98 24.20
C GLN A 711 -40.25 4.17 23.89
N THR A 712 -39.92 4.20 22.59
CA THR A 712 -38.59 4.54 22.11
C THR A 712 -38.52 6.02 21.70
N VAL A 713 -37.54 6.75 22.23
CA VAL A 713 -37.30 8.17 21.96
C VAL A 713 -35.94 8.31 21.26
N PRO A 714 -35.87 9.01 20.12
CA PRO A 714 -34.57 9.31 19.51
C PRO A 714 -33.84 10.37 20.36
N VAL A 715 -32.57 10.12 20.70
CA VAL A 715 -31.75 11.02 21.52
C VAL A 715 -30.34 11.06 20.98
N LYS A 716 -29.87 12.24 20.54
CA LYS A 716 -28.61 12.46 19.86
C LYS A 716 -27.61 13.22 20.72
N VAL A 717 -26.37 13.22 20.30
CA VAL A 717 -25.34 14.11 20.88
C VAL A 717 -25.81 15.57 20.75
N GLY A 718 -25.72 16.30 21.85
CA GLY A 718 -26.23 17.66 21.98
C GLY A 718 -27.61 17.78 22.66
N ASP A 719 -28.42 16.69 22.70
CA ASP A 719 -29.73 16.68 23.32
C ASP A 719 -29.64 16.64 24.86
N TYR A 720 -30.76 16.97 25.51
CA TYR A 720 -30.85 17.04 26.97
C TYR A 720 -31.88 16.05 27.47
N ILE A 721 -31.55 15.33 28.56
CA ILE A 721 -32.41 14.41 29.27
C ILE A 721 -32.62 14.95 30.70
N GLU A 722 -33.84 15.28 31.06
CA GLU A 722 -34.19 15.82 32.36
C GLU A 722 -35.04 14.82 33.12
N PHE A 723 -34.69 14.54 34.33
CA PHE A 723 -35.47 13.73 35.26
C PHE A 723 -35.79 14.54 36.49
N THR A 724 -37.06 14.39 36.98
CA THR A 724 -37.48 14.90 38.28
C THR A 724 -38.08 13.79 39.10
N HIS A 725 -37.94 13.85 40.41
CA HIS A 725 -38.63 12.93 41.32
C HIS A 725 -38.71 13.52 42.75
N ILE A 726 -39.58 12.93 43.58
CA ILE A 726 -39.65 13.26 44.99
C ILE A 726 -38.48 12.55 45.70
N GLU A 727 -37.45 13.32 46.09
CA GLU A 727 -36.22 12.80 46.68
C GLU A 727 -36.45 12.12 48.03
N GLY A 728 -35.69 11.07 48.29
CA GLY A 728 -35.63 10.35 49.56
C GLY A 728 -35.61 8.84 49.34
N GLU A 729 -35.66 8.12 50.48
CA GLU A 729 -35.79 6.67 50.41
C GLU A 729 -37.16 6.27 49.84
N ALA A 730 -37.21 5.13 49.16
CA ALA A 730 -38.43 4.61 48.57
C ALA A 730 -39.42 4.09 49.63
N VAL A 731 -40.01 5.01 50.36
CA VAL A 731 -41.10 4.77 51.31
C VAL A 731 -42.43 5.26 50.72
N LYS A 732 -43.50 5.29 51.53
CA LYS A 732 -44.85 5.54 51.06
C LYS A 732 -45.07 6.73 50.12
N GLU A 733 -44.30 7.82 50.29
CA GLU A 733 -44.51 9.09 49.57
C GLU A 733 -43.31 9.58 48.76
N LYS A 734 -42.22 8.85 48.76
CA LYS A 734 -40.95 9.27 48.16
C LYS A 734 -40.46 8.29 47.13
N THR A 735 -39.68 8.79 46.24
CA THR A 735 -39.02 7.99 45.18
C THR A 735 -37.52 8.02 45.32
N ARG A 736 -36.89 7.02 44.78
CA ARG A 736 -35.45 6.92 44.65
C ARG A 736 -35.10 6.72 43.19
N ALA A 737 -34.22 7.57 42.65
CA ALA A 737 -33.80 7.48 41.28
C ALA A 737 -32.27 7.22 41.24
N ILE A 738 -31.87 6.27 40.41
CA ILE A 738 -30.49 5.81 40.29
C ILE A 738 -30.09 5.86 38.81
N LEU A 739 -29.01 6.54 38.51
CA LEU A 739 -28.30 6.40 37.22
C LEU A 739 -27.33 5.22 37.32
N ILE A 740 -27.34 4.36 36.33
CA ILE A 740 -26.49 3.20 36.21
C ILE A 740 -25.77 3.30 34.88
N ASN A 741 -24.45 3.31 34.89
CA ASN A 741 -23.68 3.13 33.68
C ASN A 741 -23.61 1.63 33.35
N LEU A 742 -24.20 1.21 32.25
CA LEU A 742 -24.32 -0.20 31.89
C LEU A 742 -23.04 -0.78 31.30
N GLU A 743 -22.05 0.06 30.98
CA GLU A 743 -20.73 -0.40 30.47
C GLU A 743 -19.73 -0.64 31.62
N ASN A 744 -19.76 0.18 32.69
CA ASN A 744 -18.79 0.09 33.78
C ASN A 744 -19.43 -0.28 35.13
N ASN A 745 -20.74 -0.50 35.19
CA ASN A 745 -21.55 -0.85 36.37
C ASN A 745 -21.46 0.17 37.54
N LYS A 746 -20.98 1.39 37.30
CA LYS A 746 -21.02 2.45 38.31
C LYS A 746 -22.43 3.02 38.44
N GLN A 747 -22.76 3.42 39.65
CA GLN A 747 -24.11 3.91 39.98
C GLN A 747 -24.01 5.21 40.78
N GLU A 748 -24.96 6.11 40.55
CA GLU A 748 -25.11 7.36 41.30
C GLU A 748 -26.60 7.59 41.62
N TYR A 749 -26.88 7.91 42.90
CA TYR A 749 -28.20 8.40 43.29
C TYR A 749 -28.42 9.81 42.74
N MET A 750 -29.58 10.05 42.12
CA MET A 750 -29.94 11.37 41.63
C MET A 750 -30.66 12.17 42.73
N GLY A 751 -30.45 13.48 42.76
CA GLY A 751 -31.28 14.40 43.57
C GLY A 751 -32.64 14.66 42.93
N LYS A 752 -33.42 15.55 43.53
CA LYS A 752 -34.81 15.88 43.08
C LYS A 752 -34.96 16.15 41.61
N LYS A 753 -33.94 16.77 41.03
CA LYS A 753 -33.89 17.09 39.60
C LYS A 753 -32.49 16.85 39.09
N ARG A 754 -32.36 16.26 37.89
CA ARG A 754 -31.12 16.14 37.18
C ARG A 754 -31.32 16.34 35.70
N THR A 755 -30.45 17.15 35.10
CA THR A 755 -30.40 17.37 33.67
C THR A 755 -29.05 16.91 33.15
N TYR A 756 -29.07 16.06 32.15
CA TYR A 756 -27.87 15.57 31.46
C TYR A 756 -27.91 16.04 30.03
N GLN A 757 -26.76 16.58 29.55
CA GLN A 757 -26.53 16.78 28.13
C GLN A 757 -25.79 15.59 27.57
N VAL A 758 -26.23 15.05 26.47
CA VAL A 758 -25.54 13.98 25.74
C VAL A 758 -24.30 14.57 25.02
N THR A 759 -23.12 14.06 25.32
CA THR A 759 -21.84 14.50 24.72
C THR A 759 -21.21 13.39 23.89
N SER A 760 -20.13 13.70 23.15
CA SER A 760 -19.37 12.68 22.41
C SER A 760 -18.77 11.60 23.30
N THR A 761 -18.42 11.92 24.55
CA THR A 761 -17.78 10.99 25.50
C THR A 761 -18.71 10.32 26.50
N GLY A 762 -19.95 10.80 26.62
CA GLY A 762 -20.91 10.27 27.60
C GLY A 762 -22.01 11.26 27.92
N LEU A 763 -22.28 11.46 29.23
CA LEU A 763 -23.24 12.42 29.72
C LEU A 763 -22.53 13.55 30.46
N ASN A 764 -22.97 14.78 30.24
CA ASN A 764 -22.53 15.93 31.01
C ASN A 764 -23.67 16.36 31.94
N LYS A 765 -23.43 16.38 33.25
CA LYS A 765 -24.38 16.79 34.26
C LYS A 765 -24.48 18.32 34.26
N ILE A 766 -25.65 18.85 33.94
CA ILE A 766 -25.90 20.30 33.86
C ILE A 766 -26.44 20.85 35.20
N GLU A 767 -27.42 20.16 35.80
CA GLU A 767 -28.02 20.48 37.09
C GLU A 767 -28.34 19.21 37.90
#